data_8142dbe38ffe8822e050a49448e26cfe
#
_entry.id   8142dbe38ffe8822e050a49448e26cfe
#
_cell.length_a   1.000
_cell.length_b   1.000
_cell.length_c   1.000
_cell.angle_alpha   90.00
_cell.angle_beta   90.00
_cell.angle_gamma   90.00
#
_symmetry.space_group_name_H-M   'P 1'
#
loop_
_entity.id
_entity.type
_entity.pdbx_description
1 polymer ?
#
loop_
_entity_poly.entity_id
_entity_poly.type
_entity_poly.pdbx_seq_one_letter_code
_entity_poly.pdbx_strand_id
1 'polypeptide(L)'
;MIQEEQCKVLSKKKNNNIKEQIKEAFSNFFEKVPTIKYIFIIIYIIILNYHFNYIEIDNEIELYEKNLDFSNFKTDIKTIALYLPQFYSFKENDEWWEKGFTEWYNVRRTRPLYNGHHQPRIPGDNLEYLGYYDLTNADIIKKQIELAKKHGIYGFGIYYYWFSGKRLLEKPLDILLNNEEIEFKFLLIWANEDWTRRWNGYEGKILIEQEYKESDPYNFIKDIKKYIIDTRYIKLNDKPIIGLYEPKKVPNISKTLSIWRESSKKIGLGEIFIIVCLNDYSFNEMKDLKLFDATYEFSPRDCLKYTIKDMPYSLYTATLYKDIEYLNTSDDFPLYRGSMLEFDNSPRKKRNSKIYKNYSPEQFFMVNKKIIEWTRERYNENNRFIFINAWNEWGEGTYLEPDKKYGYASINSLSKSLFNKPYKELSINYTNLNRTPSIVAVQAHLYYIDLINEIVNKTNNIPFNYDLFISTNSLAKKNDINQYILNNSKASKIEIIITGNKGRDVMPFLIQMKNKVKNYKYICHIHTKKSIYINIGENWRTYLFNNLLGNENIILENFNEFENNIKLGFIFPENYYQALLLFGEKLNKLNRDCMKYLLNQLFNKNKMKIGGKIEFPMGNMFWAKVDAIFQIFNEDFQNKIPQELGQKDGTIMHGIERIWLYIIKLNGYYYKKIFKHF
;
A
#
# COMPACT_ATOMS: atom_id res chain seq x y z
N MET A 1 -48.81 -7.18 -0.88
CA MET A 1 -47.86 -6.05 -1.01
C MET A 1 -48.27 -4.84 -0.17
N ILE A 2 -49.45 -4.27 -0.29
CA ILE A 2 -49.87 -3.06 0.47
C ILE A 2 -50.00 -3.32 1.99
N GLN A 3 -50.45 -4.49 2.43
CA GLN A 3 -50.53 -4.83 3.86
C GLN A 3 -49.16 -5.11 4.52
N GLU A 4 -48.19 -5.64 3.78
CA GLU A 4 -46.83 -5.87 4.29
C GLU A 4 -46.03 -4.57 4.46
N GLU A 5 -46.22 -3.57 3.60
CA GLU A 5 -45.62 -2.25 3.78
C GLU A 5 -46.23 -1.48 4.94
N GLN A 6 -47.51 -1.56 5.16
CA GLN A 6 -48.16 -0.93 6.32
C GLN A 6 -47.71 -1.54 7.65
N CYS A 7 -47.49 -2.86 7.74
CA CYS A 7 -46.94 -3.50 8.92
C CYS A 7 -45.46 -3.09 9.19
N LYS A 8 -44.67 -2.90 8.14
CA LYS A 8 -43.27 -2.43 8.28
C LYS A 8 -43.18 -0.97 8.73
N VAL A 9 -44.09 -0.11 8.30
CA VAL A 9 -44.14 1.31 8.71
C VAL A 9 -44.62 1.43 10.16
N LEU A 10 -45.63 0.64 10.57
CA LEU A 10 -46.14 0.64 11.95
C LEU A 10 -45.14 0.04 12.94
N SER A 11 -44.41 -0.99 12.57
CA SER A 11 -43.34 -1.55 13.42
C SER A 11 -42.14 -0.61 13.58
N LYS A 12 -41.77 0.15 12.53
CA LYS A 12 -40.71 1.21 12.63
C LYS A 12 -41.14 2.38 13.50
N LYS A 13 -42.39 2.85 13.42
CA LYS A 13 -42.91 3.94 14.27
C LYS A 13 -42.99 3.53 15.75
N LYS A 14 -43.42 2.29 16.04
CA LYS A 14 -43.48 1.78 17.41
C LYS A 14 -42.12 1.60 18.06
N ASN A 15 -41.12 1.13 17.29
CA ASN A 15 -39.75 0.98 17.78
C ASN A 15 -39.02 2.34 18.00
N ASN A 16 -39.33 3.37 17.22
CA ASN A 16 -38.76 4.68 17.43
C ASN A 16 -39.34 5.39 18.67
N ASN A 17 -40.65 5.24 18.91
CA ASN A 17 -41.31 5.82 20.07
C ASN A 17 -40.81 5.17 21.40
N ILE A 18 -40.61 3.85 21.41
CA ILE A 18 -40.06 3.13 22.56
C ILE A 18 -38.59 3.52 22.79
N LYS A 19 -37.80 3.71 21.73
CA LYS A 19 -36.40 4.17 21.87
C LYS A 19 -36.31 5.59 22.43
N GLU A 20 -37.20 6.48 22.04
CA GLU A 20 -37.20 7.86 22.59
C GLU A 20 -37.68 7.88 24.04
N GLN A 21 -38.72 7.14 24.40
CA GLN A 21 -39.19 7.02 25.79
C GLN A 21 -38.13 6.37 26.71
N ILE A 22 -37.40 5.37 26.23
CA ILE A 22 -36.29 4.78 26.97
C ILE A 22 -35.14 5.81 27.14
N LYS A 23 -34.85 6.59 26.10
CA LYS A 23 -33.80 7.61 26.12
C LYS A 23 -34.13 8.75 27.12
N GLU A 24 -35.36 9.15 27.14
CA GLU A 24 -35.86 10.18 28.05
C GLU A 24 -35.93 9.70 29.53
N ALA A 25 -36.40 8.48 29.76
CA ALA A 25 -36.37 7.83 31.07
C ALA A 25 -34.94 7.65 31.61
N PHE A 26 -33.98 7.23 30.74
CA PHE A 26 -32.55 7.15 31.10
C PHE A 26 -31.94 8.53 31.38
N SER A 27 -32.27 9.54 30.58
CA SER A 27 -31.78 10.92 30.80
C SER A 27 -32.22 11.46 32.19
N ASN A 28 -33.49 11.35 32.51
CA ASN A 28 -34.08 11.80 33.77
C ASN A 28 -33.56 11.00 34.99
N PHE A 29 -33.22 9.72 34.81
CA PHE A 29 -32.63 8.90 35.87
C PHE A 29 -31.17 9.29 36.14
N PHE A 30 -30.40 9.60 35.11
CA PHE A 30 -28.97 9.97 35.25
C PHE A 30 -28.75 11.41 35.73
N GLU A 31 -29.71 12.31 35.56
CA GLU A 31 -29.66 13.66 36.18
C GLU A 31 -29.79 13.60 37.71
N LYS A 32 -30.54 12.64 38.23
CA LYS A 32 -30.78 12.51 39.66
C LYS A 32 -29.66 11.84 40.46
N VAL A 33 -28.77 11.03 39.80
CA VAL A 33 -27.71 10.32 40.47
C VAL A 33 -26.45 10.25 39.57
N PRO A 34 -25.64 11.32 39.53
CA PRO A 34 -24.46 11.41 38.64
C PRO A 34 -23.43 10.29 38.78
N THR A 35 -23.23 9.82 40.01
CA THR A 35 -22.25 8.74 40.30
C THR A 35 -22.62 7.41 39.62
N ILE A 36 -23.89 7.12 39.50
CA ILE A 36 -24.38 5.89 38.83
C ILE A 36 -24.17 5.96 37.31
N LYS A 37 -24.18 7.16 36.74
CA LYS A 37 -23.88 7.36 35.31
C LYS A 37 -22.48 6.85 34.92
N TYR A 38 -21.47 7.10 35.77
CA TYR A 38 -20.11 6.62 35.52
C TYR A 38 -20.00 5.11 35.69
N ILE A 39 -20.68 4.53 36.66
CA ILE A 39 -20.72 3.09 36.86
C ILE A 39 -21.41 2.39 35.67
N PHE A 40 -22.52 2.91 35.17
CA PHE A 40 -23.19 2.36 33.98
C PHE A 40 -22.37 2.56 32.71
N ILE A 41 -21.67 3.68 32.53
CA ILE A 41 -20.74 3.88 31.42
C ILE A 41 -19.57 2.88 31.50
N ILE A 42 -19.02 2.65 32.67
CA ILE A 42 -17.94 1.67 32.87
C ILE A 42 -18.46 0.25 32.63
N ILE A 43 -19.62 -0.12 33.18
CA ILE A 43 -20.27 -1.42 32.93
C ILE A 43 -20.64 -1.57 31.46
N TYR A 44 -21.14 -0.53 30.79
CA TYR A 44 -21.45 -0.54 29.35
C TYR A 44 -20.17 -0.66 28.50
N ILE A 45 -19.08 0.01 28.90
CA ILE A 45 -17.76 -0.15 28.28
C ILE A 45 -17.20 -1.56 28.52
N ILE A 46 -17.34 -2.10 29.73
CA ILE A 46 -16.94 -3.47 30.06
C ILE A 46 -17.80 -4.48 29.30
N ILE A 47 -19.12 -4.29 29.24
CA ILE A 47 -20.05 -5.14 28.46
C ILE A 47 -19.78 -5.00 26.96
N LEU A 48 -19.47 -3.81 26.44
CA LEU A 48 -19.01 -3.62 25.06
C LEU A 48 -17.69 -4.34 24.82
N ASN A 49 -16.73 -4.25 25.72
CA ASN A 49 -15.47 -4.98 25.61
C ASN A 49 -15.62 -6.50 25.81
N TYR A 50 -16.54 -6.95 26.66
CA TYR A 50 -16.81 -8.38 26.87
C TYR A 50 -17.72 -8.99 25.78
N HIS A 51 -18.57 -8.19 25.10
CA HIS A 51 -19.44 -8.65 24.02
C HIS A 51 -18.82 -8.53 22.63
N PHE A 52 -17.65 -7.91 22.49
CA PHE A 52 -16.92 -7.77 21.23
C PHE A 52 -15.74 -8.73 21.14
N ASN A 53 -15.96 -10.04 21.32
CA ASN A 53 -15.06 -11.03 20.76
C ASN A 53 -15.21 -11.02 19.22
N TYR A 54 -14.73 -9.96 18.57
CA TYR A 54 -14.38 -10.03 17.17
C TYR A 54 -13.21 -10.97 17.06
N ILE A 55 -13.32 -12.02 16.27
CA ILE A 55 -12.12 -12.58 15.68
C ILE A 55 -11.72 -11.58 14.61
N GLU A 56 -10.88 -10.64 15.00
CA GLU A 56 -10.15 -9.80 14.08
C GLU A 56 -9.20 -10.70 13.34
N ILE A 57 -9.28 -10.65 12.02
CA ILE A 57 -8.28 -11.29 11.17
C ILE A 57 -7.12 -10.30 11.09
N ASP A 58 -6.46 -10.05 12.23
CA ASP A 58 -5.19 -9.37 12.23
C ASP A 58 -4.16 -10.33 11.66
N ASN A 59 -3.58 -9.93 10.56
CA ASN A 59 -2.50 -10.66 9.94
C ASN A 59 -1.20 -10.24 10.63
N GLU A 60 -0.77 -11.02 11.63
CA GLU A 60 0.46 -10.75 12.39
C GLU A 60 1.71 -11.26 11.64
N ILE A 61 1.78 -11.14 10.33
CA ILE A 61 3.07 -11.27 9.67
C ILE A 61 3.86 -10.02 10.02
N GLU A 62 4.89 -10.22 10.80
CA GLU A 62 5.81 -9.18 11.18
C GLU A 62 6.50 -8.63 9.91
N LEU A 63 6.12 -7.42 9.52
CA LEU A 63 6.76 -6.69 8.41
C LEU A 63 7.99 -5.91 8.91
N TYR A 64 8.36 -6.10 10.16
CA TYR A 64 9.50 -5.46 10.78
C TYR A 64 10.82 -6.03 10.24
N GLU A 65 11.71 -5.15 9.80
CA GLU A 65 13.09 -5.49 9.45
C GLU A 65 14.07 -4.69 10.31
N LYS A 66 15.17 -5.34 10.69
CA LYS A 66 16.32 -4.67 11.30
C LYS A 66 17.06 -3.81 10.26
N ASN A 67 17.88 -2.91 10.76
CA ASN A 67 18.77 -2.11 9.92
C ASN A 67 19.76 -3.03 9.16
N LEU A 68 19.76 -2.94 7.82
CA LEU A 68 20.73 -3.60 6.98
C LEU A 68 21.83 -2.62 6.59
N ASP A 69 23.02 -3.14 6.33
CA ASP A 69 24.16 -2.33 5.94
C ASP A 69 24.41 -2.38 4.43
N PHE A 70 24.23 -1.23 3.77
CA PHE A 70 24.47 -1.08 2.34
C PHE A 70 25.68 -0.17 2.03
N SER A 71 26.48 0.23 3.01
CA SER A 71 27.60 1.17 2.85
C SER A 71 28.63 0.73 1.82
N ASN A 72 28.80 -0.58 1.62
CA ASN A 72 29.76 -1.14 0.66
C ASN A 72 29.23 -1.21 -0.79
N PHE A 73 27.96 -0.82 -1.02
CA PHE A 73 27.38 -0.87 -2.35
C PHE A 73 27.33 0.52 -2.98
N LYS A 74 27.47 0.56 -4.30
CA LYS A 74 27.36 1.79 -5.09
C LYS A 74 26.20 1.70 -6.05
N THR A 75 25.56 2.83 -6.30
CA THR A 75 24.48 2.97 -7.29
C THR A 75 24.79 4.14 -8.22
N ASP A 76 24.33 4.04 -9.44
CA ASP A 76 24.37 5.08 -10.47
C ASP A 76 23.13 5.99 -10.43
N ILE A 77 22.21 5.72 -9.48
CA ILE A 77 20.97 6.47 -9.30
C ILE A 77 21.15 7.53 -8.21
N LYS A 78 20.82 8.77 -8.54
CA LYS A 78 20.82 9.90 -7.62
C LYS A 78 19.44 10.02 -6.95
N THR A 79 19.27 9.33 -5.82
CA THR A 79 18.01 9.31 -5.07
C THR A 79 17.89 10.57 -4.21
N ILE A 80 16.87 11.39 -4.48
CA ILE A 80 16.55 12.59 -3.71
C ILE A 80 15.35 12.26 -2.81
N ALA A 81 15.53 12.28 -1.49
CA ALA A 81 14.43 12.17 -0.56
C ALA A 81 13.92 13.58 -0.16
N LEU A 82 12.63 13.83 -0.32
CA LEU A 82 12.02 15.10 0.08
C LEU A 82 12.06 15.23 1.60
N TYR A 83 12.45 16.43 2.10
CA TYR A 83 12.73 16.64 3.51
C TYR A 83 11.90 17.77 4.09
N LEU A 84 11.10 17.45 5.11
CA LEU A 84 10.28 18.41 5.86
C LEU A 84 11.03 18.94 7.09
N PRO A 85 11.33 20.25 7.17
CA PRO A 85 12.06 20.82 8.31
C PRO A 85 11.17 21.15 9.53
N GLN A 86 9.91 20.74 9.59
CA GLN A 86 8.90 21.20 10.56
C GLN A 86 8.87 20.42 11.89
N PHE A 87 10.01 19.97 12.38
CA PHE A 87 10.11 19.19 13.62
C PHE A 87 10.87 19.91 14.72
N TYR A 88 10.64 21.23 14.86
CA TYR A 88 11.05 22.04 15.99
C TYR A 88 10.05 23.18 16.20
N SER A 89 9.99 23.75 17.42
CA SER A 89 9.12 24.88 17.70
C SER A 89 9.75 26.18 17.24
N PHE A 90 8.92 27.08 16.70
CA PHE A 90 9.31 28.45 16.35
C PHE A 90 8.18 29.42 16.61
N LYS A 91 8.52 30.69 16.70
CA LYS A 91 7.65 31.76 17.20
C LYS A 91 6.27 31.77 16.51
N GLU A 92 6.23 31.72 15.19
CA GLU A 92 5.00 31.79 14.43
C GLU A 92 4.09 30.58 14.68
N ASN A 93 4.63 29.35 14.76
CA ASN A 93 3.84 28.18 15.12
C ASN A 93 3.30 28.25 16.55
N ASP A 94 4.09 28.79 17.49
CA ASP A 94 3.64 28.99 18.87
C ASP A 94 2.47 29.98 18.95
N GLU A 95 2.50 31.05 18.14
CA GLU A 95 1.42 32.02 18.03
C GLU A 95 0.18 31.49 17.32
N TRP A 96 0.37 30.67 16.27
CA TRP A 96 -0.74 30.15 15.47
C TRP A 96 -1.46 28.97 16.12
N TRP A 97 -0.75 28.16 16.88
CA TRP A 97 -1.27 26.92 17.45
C TRP A 97 -1.20 26.93 18.97
N GLU A 98 -0.09 26.55 19.55
CA GLU A 98 0.21 26.58 20.99
C GLU A 98 1.72 26.52 21.19
N LYS A 99 2.18 26.98 22.35
CA LYS A 99 3.61 27.00 22.69
C LYS A 99 4.23 25.60 22.59
N GLY A 100 5.32 25.50 21.85
CA GLY A 100 6.03 24.24 21.61
C GLY A 100 5.44 23.37 20.50
N PHE A 101 4.57 23.94 19.64
CA PHE A 101 3.97 23.20 18.53
C PHE A 101 5.01 22.78 17.50
N THR A 102 4.98 21.50 17.13
CA THR A 102 5.72 20.90 16.01
C THR A 102 4.82 19.92 15.28
N GLU A 103 5.24 19.37 14.13
CA GLU A 103 4.47 18.33 13.43
C GLU A 103 4.23 17.07 14.30
N TRP A 104 5.11 16.80 15.27
CA TRP A 104 4.91 15.72 16.24
C TRP A 104 3.63 15.82 17.05
N TYR A 105 3.13 17.04 17.25
CA TYR A 105 1.85 17.26 17.93
C TYR A 105 0.69 16.56 17.22
N ASN A 106 0.63 16.71 15.90
CA ASN A 106 -0.39 16.06 15.08
C ASN A 106 -0.23 14.55 15.08
N VAL A 107 1.00 14.05 14.88
CA VAL A 107 1.32 12.62 14.83
C VAL A 107 0.95 11.92 16.14
N ARG A 108 1.35 12.47 17.29
CA ARG A 108 1.13 11.86 18.63
C ARG A 108 -0.33 11.80 19.03
N ARG A 109 -1.15 12.75 18.59
CA ARG A 109 -2.58 12.87 18.96
C ARG A 109 -3.51 12.13 18.01
N THR A 110 -3.01 11.60 16.92
CA THR A 110 -3.81 10.82 15.98
C THR A 110 -4.34 9.56 16.64
N ARG A 111 -5.57 9.21 16.30
CA ARG A 111 -6.22 7.99 16.79
C ARG A 111 -6.63 7.12 15.60
N PRO A 112 -6.64 5.80 15.76
CA PRO A 112 -7.18 4.91 14.73
C PRO A 112 -8.60 5.32 14.34
N LEU A 113 -8.86 5.43 13.02
CA LEU A 113 -10.17 5.74 12.46
C LEU A 113 -11.00 4.48 12.21
N TYR A 114 -10.34 3.34 12.15
CA TYR A 114 -10.92 2.02 11.96
C TYR A 114 -9.99 0.97 12.59
N ASN A 115 -10.50 -0.23 12.75
CA ASN A 115 -9.68 -1.32 13.30
C ASN A 115 -8.52 -1.71 12.38
N GLY A 116 -7.33 -1.96 12.94
CA GLY A 116 -6.11 -2.21 12.17
C GLY A 116 -5.50 -0.95 11.52
N HIS A 117 -6.03 0.25 11.80
CA HIS A 117 -5.45 1.49 11.32
C HIS A 117 -4.13 1.79 12.03
N HIS A 118 -3.04 1.88 11.26
CA HIS A 118 -1.71 2.17 11.78
C HIS A 118 -1.57 3.64 12.22
N GLN A 119 -2.22 3.97 13.34
CA GLN A 119 -2.11 5.26 14.02
C GLN A 119 -2.27 5.07 15.55
N PRO A 120 -1.60 5.89 16.39
CA PRO A 120 -0.55 6.84 15.98
C PRO A 120 0.70 6.13 15.48
N ARG A 121 1.41 6.75 14.53
CA ARG A 121 2.72 6.27 14.08
C ARG A 121 3.75 6.62 15.13
N ILE A 122 4.55 5.63 15.50
CA ILE A 122 5.49 5.77 16.62
C ILE A 122 6.89 5.59 16.08
N PRO A 123 7.73 6.65 16.08
CA PRO A 123 9.17 6.47 15.88
C PRO A 123 9.70 5.54 16.96
N GLY A 124 10.67 4.73 16.64
CA GLY A 124 11.30 3.89 17.64
C GLY A 124 11.96 4.74 18.74
N ASP A 125 11.92 4.24 19.96
CA ASP A 125 12.34 4.92 21.19
C ASP A 125 13.67 4.39 21.79
N ASN A 126 14.36 3.50 21.07
CA ASN A 126 15.67 2.99 21.46
C ASN A 126 16.84 3.77 20.77
N LEU A 127 18.07 3.47 21.15
CA LEU A 127 19.27 4.15 20.63
C LEU A 127 19.49 4.00 19.11
N GLU A 128 18.84 3.00 18.50
CA GLU A 128 18.94 2.75 17.06
C GLU A 128 17.96 3.62 16.24
N TYR A 129 16.98 4.27 16.88
CA TYR A 129 15.94 5.07 16.25
C TYR A 129 16.12 6.55 16.60
N LEU A 130 15.52 7.42 15.78
CA LEU A 130 15.59 8.87 15.97
C LEU A 130 14.61 9.39 17.03
N GLY A 131 13.57 8.63 17.37
CA GLY A 131 12.53 9.04 18.30
C GLY A 131 11.71 10.25 17.83
N TYR A 132 11.06 10.93 18.75
CA TYR A 132 10.40 12.23 18.52
C TYR A 132 11.43 13.37 18.64
N TYR A 133 12.20 13.54 17.61
CA TYR A 133 13.36 14.42 17.57
C TYR A 133 13.00 15.91 17.46
N ASP A 134 14.00 16.77 17.75
CA ASP A 134 13.99 18.21 17.51
C ASP A 134 15.12 18.56 16.50
N LEU A 135 14.75 19.17 15.38
CA LEU A 135 15.70 19.52 14.30
C LEU A 135 16.58 20.75 14.61
N THR A 136 16.50 21.31 15.80
CA THR A 136 17.51 22.27 16.29
C THR A 136 18.75 21.56 16.87
N ASN A 137 18.70 20.23 17.00
CA ASN A 137 19.81 19.42 17.44
C ASN A 137 20.62 18.90 16.22
N ALA A 138 21.87 19.36 16.09
CA ALA A 138 22.76 18.95 15.00
C ALA A 138 23.03 17.44 14.97
N ASP A 139 23.08 16.77 16.12
CA ASP A 139 23.32 15.32 16.21
C ASP A 139 22.18 14.51 15.59
N ILE A 140 20.94 15.01 15.66
CA ILE A 140 19.80 14.40 14.99
C ILE A 140 19.98 14.48 13.47
N ILE A 141 20.35 15.65 12.95
CA ILE A 141 20.60 15.85 11.52
C ILE A 141 21.75 14.94 11.03
N LYS A 142 22.83 14.83 11.82
CA LYS A 142 23.95 13.90 11.53
C LYS A 142 23.47 12.46 11.45
N LYS A 143 22.69 11.99 12.42
CA LYS A 143 22.12 10.61 12.42
C LYS A 143 21.21 10.36 11.23
N GLN A 144 20.34 11.31 10.87
CA GLN A 144 19.50 11.21 9.68
C GLN A 144 20.36 11.04 8.42
N ILE A 145 21.41 11.85 8.29
CA ILE A 145 22.32 11.83 7.14
C ILE A 145 23.12 10.53 7.10
N GLU A 146 23.65 10.06 8.23
CA GLU A 146 24.35 8.77 8.33
C GLU A 146 23.46 7.62 7.88
N LEU A 147 22.21 7.58 8.35
CA LEU A 147 21.22 6.60 7.92
C LEU A 147 20.95 6.71 6.42
N ALA A 148 20.75 7.92 5.90
CA ALA A 148 20.50 8.17 4.48
C ALA A 148 21.67 7.69 3.60
N LYS A 149 22.92 8.06 3.96
CA LYS A 149 24.14 7.64 3.26
C LYS A 149 24.29 6.12 3.23
N LYS A 150 24.10 5.47 4.38
CA LYS A 150 24.18 4.02 4.54
C LYS A 150 23.22 3.27 3.61
N HIS A 151 22.08 3.90 3.26
CA HIS A 151 21.03 3.32 2.44
C HIS A 151 21.03 3.81 0.99
N GLY A 152 22.05 4.52 0.54
CA GLY A 152 22.20 4.94 -0.85
C GLY A 152 21.36 6.16 -1.25
N ILE A 153 20.86 6.93 -0.29
CA ILE A 153 20.24 8.24 -0.57
C ILE A 153 21.33 9.21 -0.99
N TYR A 154 21.18 9.80 -2.16
CA TYR A 154 22.17 10.74 -2.71
C TYR A 154 22.12 12.11 -2.03
N GLY A 155 20.91 12.59 -1.72
CA GLY A 155 20.72 13.88 -1.08
C GLY A 155 19.29 14.16 -0.66
N PHE A 156 19.09 15.27 0.06
CA PHE A 156 17.78 15.75 0.44
C PHE A 156 17.29 16.86 -0.48
N GLY A 157 16.02 16.81 -0.87
CA GLY A 157 15.26 17.91 -1.45
C GLY A 157 14.55 18.65 -0.33
N ILE A 158 15.16 19.71 0.19
CA ILE A 158 14.70 20.39 1.40
C ILE A 158 13.66 21.42 1.04
N TYR A 159 12.47 21.35 1.64
CA TYR A 159 11.45 22.37 1.49
C TYR A 159 11.93 23.70 2.04
N TYR A 160 11.89 24.74 1.20
CA TYR A 160 12.32 26.08 1.51
C TYR A 160 11.11 27.00 1.60
N TYR A 161 10.81 27.48 2.81
CA TYR A 161 9.65 28.30 3.08
C TYR A 161 10.05 29.78 3.09
N TRP A 162 9.80 30.47 1.97
CA TRP A 162 10.14 31.86 1.77
C TRP A 162 8.91 32.67 1.32
N PHE A 163 8.51 33.66 2.12
CA PHE A 163 7.31 34.48 1.97
C PHE A 163 7.72 35.94 1.77
N SER A 164 8.01 36.36 0.53
CA SER A 164 8.37 37.74 0.15
C SER A 164 9.45 38.37 1.07
N GLY A 165 10.54 37.66 1.34
CA GLY A 165 11.64 38.08 2.19
C GLY A 165 11.62 37.53 3.62
N LYS A 166 10.48 36.98 4.10
CA LYS A 166 10.41 36.29 5.38
C LYS A 166 10.66 34.79 5.19
N ARG A 167 11.66 34.26 5.91
CA ARG A 167 11.94 32.82 5.95
C ARG A 167 11.29 32.19 7.17
N LEU A 168 10.81 30.96 7.01
CA LEU A 168 10.37 30.11 8.07
C LEU A 168 11.09 28.76 7.99
N LEU A 169 11.26 28.10 9.14
CA LEU A 169 11.87 26.76 9.23
C LEU A 169 13.31 26.65 8.72
N GLU A 170 14.07 27.73 8.81
CA GLU A 170 15.44 27.83 8.30
C GLU A 170 16.49 27.12 9.16
N LYS A 171 16.23 26.88 10.46
CA LYS A 171 17.24 26.38 11.41
C LYS A 171 17.91 25.06 10.99
N PRO A 172 17.21 24.01 10.55
CA PRO A 172 17.86 22.77 10.14
C PRO A 172 18.82 22.96 8.97
N LEU A 173 18.44 23.86 8.04
CA LEU A 173 19.26 24.18 6.88
C LEU A 173 20.49 25.02 7.26
N ASP A 174 20.32 25.99 8.19
CA ASP A 174 21.43 26.78 8.71
C ASP A 174 22.39 25.91 9.56
N ILE A 175 21.87 24.93 10.31
CA ILE A 175 22.73 23.94 11.00
C ILE A 175 23.55 23.14 9.99
N LEU A 176 22.91 22.63 8.93
CA LEU A 176 23.62 21.91 7.87
C LEU A 176 24.74 22.79 7.26
N LEU A 177 24.43 24.04 6.97
CA LEU A 177 25.38 24.98 6.37
C LEU A 177 26.57 25.25 7.28
N ASN A 178 26.35 25.44 8.60
CA ASN A 178 27.36 25.78 9.58
C ASN A 178 28.21 24.57 10.07
N ASN A 179 27.85 23.36 9.68
CA ASN A 179 28.59 22.15 10.02
C ASN A 179 29.16 21.52 8.73
N GLU A 180 30.32 22.02 8.30
CA GLU A 180 30.99 21.61 7.06
C GLU A 180 31.40 20.12 7.08
N GLU A 181 31.62 19.56 8.28
CA GLU A 181 31.93 18.14 8.46
C GLU A 181 30.78 17.21 8.09
N ILE A 182 29.57 17.74 7.95
CA ILE A 182 28.43 16.97 7.49
C ILE A 182 28.48 16.88 5.96
N GLU A 183 29.15 15.87 5.44
CA GLU A 183 29.25 15.61 4.01
C GLU A 183 27.96 14.96 3.47
N PHE A 184 26.97 15.73 3.03
CA PHE A 184 25.77 15.24 2.40
C PHE A 184 25.21 16.23 1.38
N LYS A 185 24.69 15.72 0.27
CA LYS A 185 24.17 16.57 -0.81
C LYS A 185 22.76 17.05 -0.51
N PHE A 186 22.44 18.26 -0.96
CA PHE A 186 21.08 18.80 -0.84
C PHE A 186 20.74 19.77 -1.98
N LEU A 187 19.45 19.94 -2.21
CA LEU A 187 18.88 21.00 -3.05
C LEU A 187 17.69 21.65 -2.36
N LEU A 188 17.34 22.85 -2.76
CA LEU A 188 16.19 23.58 -2.24
C LEU A 188 14.98 23.44 -3.16
N ILE A 189 13.80 23.24 -2.54
CA ILE A 189 12.52 23.26 -3.23
C ILE A 189 11.67 24.36 -2.59
N TRP A 190 11.43 25.44 -3.33
CA TRP A 190 10.56 26.51 -2.84
C TRP A 190 9.13 26.01 -2.70
N ALA A 191 8.66 25.86 -1.46
CA ALA A 191 7.31 25.49 -1.09
C ALA A 191 6.43 26.75 -1.04
N ASN A 192 6.07 27.25 -2.21
CA ASN A 192 5.41 28.54 -2.42
C ASN A 192 3.88 28.48 -2.28
N GLU A 193 3.41 27.90 -1.17
CA GLU A 193 1.99 27.81 -0.83
C GLU A 193 1.64 28.68 0.39
N ASP A 194 0.38 29.17 0.41
CA ASP A 194 -0.15 29.80 1.62
C ASP A 194 -0.24 28.81 2.75
N TRP A 195 0.16 29.21 3.95
CA TRP A 195 -0.11 28.41 5.12
C TRP A 195 -1.49 28.76 5.67
N THR A 196 -2.33 27.76 5.85
CA THR A 196 -3.72 27.89 6.28
C THR A 196 -4.01 26.94 7.44
N ARG A 197 -5.06 27.20 8.20
CA ARG A 197 -5.54 26.29 9.25
C ARG A 197 -6.17 25.01 8.71
N ARG A 198 -6.09 24.73 7.40
CA ARG A 198 -6.54 23.46 6.79
C ARG A 198 -5.93 22.21 7.45
N TRP A 199 -4.78 22.36 8.07
CA TRP A 199 -4.09 21.26 8.77
C TRP A 199 -4.85 20.75 10.02
N ASN A 200 -5.83 21.52 10.52
CA ASN A 200 -6.72 21.10 11.61
C ASN A 200 -8.16 20.84 11.15
N GLY A 201 -8.42 20.79 9.85
CA GLY A 201 -9.76 20.61 9.29
C GLY A 201 -10.64 21.86 9.35
N TYR A 202 -10.09 23.02 9.73
CA TYR A 202 -10.75 24.32 9.63
C TYR A 202 -10.35 24.98 8.31
N GLU A 203 -11.19 24.88 7.31
CA GLU A 203 -10.98 25.53 6.02
C GLU A 203 -11.21 27.06 6.17
N GLY A 204 -10.25 27.86 5.70
CA GLY A 204 -10.47 29.25 5.39
C GLY A 204 -9.66 30.30 6.17
N LYS A 205 -8.93 29.99 7.26
CA LYS A 205 -8.07 30.99 7.90
C LYS A 205 -6.63 30.89 7.39
N ILE A 206 -6.19 31.89 6.62
CA ILE A 206 -4.79 32.04 6.20
C ILE A 206 -3.97 32.42 7.45
N LEU A 207 -2.86 31.73 7.66
CA LEU A 207 -1.87 31.99 8.72
C LEU A 207 -0.78 32.91 8.22
N ILE A 208 -0.24 32.63 7.02
CA ILE A 208 0.65 33.49 6.27
C ILE A 208 0.37 33.29 4.78
N GLU A 209 0.17 34.39 4.07
CA GLU A 209 -0.10 34.41 2.63
C GLU A 209 1.21 34.45 1.84
N GLN A 210 1.26 33.72 0.73
CA GLN A 210 2.36 33.80 -0.21
C GLN A 210 2.14 35.01 -1.13
N GLU A 211 2.68 36.16 -0.74
CA GLU A 211 2.72 37.34 -1.58
C GLU A 211 3.78 37.20 -2.70
N TYR A 212 3.55 37.91 -3.81
CA TYR A 212 4.48 37.98 -4.94
C TYR A 212 4.69 39.44 -5.34
N LYS A 213 5.74 40.07 -4.78
CA LYS A 213 6.13 41.44 -5.09
C LYS A 213 7.02 41.49 -6.31
N GLU A 214 7.08 42.61 -6.99
CA GLU A 214 7.91 42.77 -8.19
C GLU A 214 9.42 42.52 -7.95
N SER A 215 9.90 42.82 -6.77
CA SER A 215 11.29 42.60 -6.34
C SER A 215 11.59 41.15 -5.92
N ASP A 216 10.55 40.32 -5.67
CA ASP A 216 10.70 39.00 -5.08
C ASP A 216 11.54 38.02 -5.94
N PRO A 217 11.41 38.00 -7.27
CA PRO A 217 12.26 37.11 -8.05
C PRO A 217 13.76 37.35 -7.86
N TYR A 218 14.16 38.59 -7.78
CA TYR A 218 15.56 38.96 -7.48
C TYR A 218 15.94 38.64 -6.02
N ASN A 219 15.08 39.04 -5.07
CA ASN A 219 15.33 38.83 -3.65
C ASN A 219 15.42 37.36 -3.29
N PHE A 220 14.59 36.48 -3.90
CA PHE A 220 14.65 35.05 -3.71
C PHE A 220 16.04 34.48 -4.10
N ILE A 221 16.51 34.79 -5.31
CA ILE A 221 17.82 34.31 -5.80
C ILE A 221 18.95 34.84 -4.90
N LYS A 222 18.86 36.08 -4.43
CA LYS A 222 19.84 36.64 -3.50
C LYS A 222 19.82 35.91 -2.14
N ASP A 223 18.63 35.56 -1.65
CA ASP A 223 18.47 34.92 -0.35
C ASP A 223 19.00 33.48 -0.35
N ILE A 224 18.77 32.71 -1.42
CA ILE A 224 19.25 31.33 -1.52
C ILE A 224 20.74 31.23 -1.91
N LYS A 225 21.41 32.34 -2.29
CA LYS A 225 22.79 32.32 -2.73
C LYS A 225 23.71 31.59 -1.76
N LYS A 226 23.60 31.86 -0.45
CA LYS A 226 24.45 31.26 0.59
C LYS A 226 24.41 29.72 0.61
N TYR A 227 23.31 29.14 0.22
CA TYR A 227 23.13 27.67 0.13
C TYR A 227 23.66 27.13 -1.20
N ILE A 228 23.43 27.84 -2.30
CA ILE A 228 23.83 27.40 -3.65
C ILE A 228 25.36 27.38 -3.84
N ILE A 229 26.08 28.26 -3.17
CA ILE A 229 27.57 28.29 -3.24
C ILE A 229 28.23 27.18 -2.43
N ASP A 230 27.50 26.53 -1.52
CA ASP A 230 28.00 25.39 -0.75
C ASP A 230 28.39 24.23 -1.68
N THR A 231 29.52 23.59 -1.42
CA THR A 231 30.08 22.49 -2.24
C THR A 231 29.19 21.26 -2.23
N ARG A 232 28.34 21.13 -1.22
CA ARG A 232 27.33 20.02 -1.06
C ARG A 232 26.05 20.26 -1.84
N TYR A 233 25.83 21.49 -2.33
CA TYR A 233 24.62 21.78 -3.12
C TYR A 233 24.59 20.97 -4.43
N ILE A 234 23.44 20.37 -4.74
CA ILE A 234 23.29 19.51 -5.92
C ILE A 234 23.27 20.35 -7.20
N LYS A 235 24.17 19.98 -8.12
CA LYS A 235 24.32 20.61 -9.44
C LYS A 235 24.18 19.55 -10.54
N LEU A 236 23.69 19.97 -11.68
CA LEU A 236 23.70 19.20 -12.92
C LEU A 236 24.47 19.99 -13.97
N ASN A 237 25.56 19.43 -14.49
CA ASN A 237 26.45 20.10 -15.44
C ASN A 237 26.86 21.50 -14.92
N ASP A 238 27.32 21.57 -13.68
CA ASP A 238 27.71 22.76 -12.92
C ASP A 238 26.60 23.78 -12.63
N LYS A 239 25.35 23.53 -13.09
CA LYS A 239 24.19 24.37 -12.83
C LYS A 239 23.51 23.90 -11.54
N PRO A 240 23.38 24.76 -10.51
CA PRO A 240 22.67 24.40 -9.28
C PRO A 240 21.18 24.17 -9.59
N ILE A 241 20.64 23.10 -8.99
CA ILE A 241 19.23 22.71 -9.19
C ILE A 241 18.34 23.45 -8.19
N ILE A 242 17.35 24.18 -8.67
CA ILE A 242 16.34 24.87 -7.86
C ILE A 242 14.97 24.26 -8.16
N GLY A 243 14.28 23.75 -7.13
CA GLY A 243 12.93 23.21 -7.24
C GLY A 243 11.85 24.27 -7.00
N LEU A 244 10.77 24.22 -7.78
CA LEU A 244 9.54 24.99 -7.57
C LEU A 244 8.36 24.04 -7.35
N TYR A 245 7.63 24.25 -6.25
CA TYR A 245 6.54 23.33 -5.89
C TYR A 245 5.21 23.66 -6.58
N GLU A 246 4.74 24.93 -6.50
CA GLU A 246 3.45 25.37 -7.09
C GLU A 246 3.64 26.45 -8.16
N PRO A 247 3.95 26.07 -9.41
CA PRO A 247 4.24 27.04 -10.47
C PRO A 247 3.03 27.90 -10.86
N LYS A 248 1.80 27.35 -10.76
CA LYS A 248 0.58 28.07 -11.14
C LYS A 248 0.25 29.24 -10.20
N LYS A 249 0.79 29.24 -8.98
CA LYS A 249 0.60 30.33 -8.03
C LYS A 249 1.51 31.53 -8.31
N VAL A 250 2.58 31.32 -9.09
CA VAL A 250 3.53 32.39 -9.41
C VAL A 250 2.94 33.28 -10.51
N PRO A 251 2.62 34.56 -10.23
CA PRO A 251 2.15 35.46 -11.28
C PRO A 251 3.22 35.66 -12.34
N ASN A 252 2.85 35.59 -13.63
CA ASN A 252 3.76 35.74 -14.75
C ASN A 252 5.05 34.92 -14.58
N ILE A 253 4.89 33.59 -14.51
CA ILE A 253 5.97 32.63 -14.28
C ILE A 253 7.13 32.82 -15.27
N SER A 254 6.87 33.13 -16.54
CA SER A 254 7.89 33.37 -17.55
C SER A 254 8.79 34.54 -17.18
N LYS A 255 8.22 35.69 -16.74
CA LYS A 255 8.98 36.85 -16.27
C LYS A 255 9.82 36.50 -15.02
N THR A 256 9.21 35.78 -14.07
CA THR A 256 9.88 35.36 -12.83
C THR A 256 11.09 34.50 -13.12
N LEU A 257 10.97 33.48 -13.98
CA LEU A 257 12.08 32.59 -14.34
C LEU A 257 13.19 33.30 -15.13
N SER A 258 12.82 34.26 -16.00
CA SER A 258 13.80 35.09 -16.70
C SER A 258 14.62 35.93 -15.71
N ILE A 259 13.97 36.58 -14.73
CA ILE A 259 14.65 37.33 -13.69
C ILE A 259 15.54 36.43 -12.82
N TRP A 260 15.10 35.21 -12.50
CA TRP A 260 15.92 34.25 -11.77
C TRP A 260 17.22 33.93 -12.50
N ARG A 261 17.14 33.58 -13.79
CA ARG A 261 18.30 33.27 -14.64
C ARG A 261 19.26 34.47 -14.78
N GLU A 262 18.71 35.66 -14.99
CA GLU A 262 19.51 36.90 -15.10
C GLU A 262 20.18 37.27 -13.76
N SER A 263 19.39 37.22 -12.66
CA SER A 263 19.88 37.56 -11.32
C SER A 263 20.97 36.60 -10.87
N SER A 264 20.81 35.32 -11.13
CA SER A 264 21.81 34.30 -10.84
C SER A 264 23.16 34.63 -11.49
N LYS A 265 23.14 34.99 -12.77
CA LYS A 265 24.35 35.42 -13.48
C LYS A 265 24.96 36.70 -12.86
N LYS A 266 24.14 37.71 -12.60
CA LYS A 266 24.57 39.01 -12.03
C LYS A 266 25.23 38.88 -10.67
N ILE A 267 24.77 37.94 -9.83
CA ILE A 267 25.36 37.73 -8.48
C ILE A 267 26.48 36.67 -8.45
N GLY A 268 26.90 36.17 -9.62
CA GLY A 268 28.05 35.25 -9.77
C GLY A 268 27.73 33.78 -9.51
N LEU A 269 26.47 33.36 -9.53
CA LEU A 269 26.08 31.94 -9.43
C LEU A 269 26.14 31.20 -10.78
N GLY A 270 26.26 31.92 -11.90
CA GLY A 270 26.20 31.35 -13.23
C GLY A 270 24.78 30.94 -13.67
N GLU A 271 24.74 29.94 -14.52
CA GLU A 271 23.47 29.34 -14.96
C GLU A 271 22.85 28.46 -13.88
N ILE A 272 21.52 28.45 -13.79
CA ILE A 272 20.76 27.60 -12.85
C ILE A 272 19.93 26.59 -13.63
N PHE A 273 19.63 25.46 -13.01
CA PHE A 273 18.77 24.39 -13.52
C PHE A 273 17.48 24.37 -12.71
N ILE A 274 16.37 24.70 -13.32
CA ILE A 274 15.09 24.87 -12.63
C ILE A 274 14.21 23.66 -12.87
N ILE A 275 13.86 22.95 -11.80
CA ILE A 275 12.94 21.82 -11.85
C ILE A 275 11.58 22.19 -11.26
N VAL A 276 10.52 21.67 -11.84
CA VAL A 276 9.15 21.94 -11.38
C VAL A 276 8.44 20.67 -10.91
N CYS A 277 7.69 20.80 -9.83
CA CYS A 277 6.91 19.72 -9.27
C CYS A 277 5.72 19.34 -10.17
N LEU A 278 5.56 18.06 -10.44
CA LEU A 278 4.36 17.47 -11.00
C LEU A 278 3.54 16.84 -9.87
N ASN A 279 2.63 17.61 -9.28
CA ASN A 279 1.73 17.12 -8.26
C ASN A 279 0.36 16.72 -8.84
N ASP A 280 -0.56 17.67 -9.05
CA ASP A 280 -1.94 17.41 -9.49
C ASP A 280 -2.17 17.64 -11.02
N TYR A 281 -1.10 17.87 -11.80
CA TYR A 281 -1.20 18.24 -13.20
C TYR A 281 -0.85 17.07 -14.11
N SER A 282 -1.71 16.83 -15.13
CA SER A 282 -1.29 16.00 -16.24
C SER A 282 -0.20 16.74 -17.04
N PHE A 283 0.76 16.00 -17.58
CA PHE A 283 1.84 16.53 -18.39
C PHE A 283 1.32 17.44 -19.52
N ASN A 284 0.12 17.11 -20.05
CA ASN A 284 -0.53 17.87 -21.14
C ASN A 284 -1.21 19.17 -20.69
N GLU A 285 -1.40 19.40 -19.39
CA GLU A 285 -2.07 20.61 -18.88
C GLU A 285 -1.12 21.76 -18.58
N MET A 286 0.20 21.52 -18.53
CA MET A 286 1.19 22.55 -18.27
C MET A 286 1.68 23.19 -19.58
N LYS A 287 0.97 24.21 -20.04
CA LYS A 287 1.34 24.96 -21.27
C LYS A 287 2.74 25.56 -21.23
N ASP A 288 3.28 25.79 -20.04
CA ASP A 288 4.55 26.51 -19.82
C ASP A 288 5.70 25.59 -19.41
N LEU A 289 5.59 24.27 -19.59
CA LEU A 289 6.64 23.32 -19.23
C LEU A 289 8.02 23.67 -19.80
N LYS A 290 8.05 24.12 -21.05
CA LYS A 290 9.29 24.50 -21.75
C LYS A 290 10.04 25.69 -21.13
N LEU A 291 9.46 26.39 -20.15
CA LEU A 291 10.14 27.43 -19.38
C LEU A 291 11.08 26.86 -18.33
N PHE A 292 10.87 25.61 -17.93
CA PHE A 292 11.69 24.88 -16.96
C PHE A 292 12.72 24.01 -17.67
N ASP A 293 13.68 23.48 -16.91
CA ASP A 293 14.71 22.60 -17.44
C ASP A 293 14.35 21.11 -17.28
N ALA A 294 13.54 20.78 -16.28
CA ALA A 294 12.98 19.44 -16.05
C ALA A 294 11.77 19.47 -15.12
N THR A 295 11.09 18.32 -15.02
CA THR A 295 10.05 18.08 -14.01
C THR A 295 10.48 16.98 -13.05
N TYR A 296 9.94 17.00 -11.82
CA TYR A 296 10.02 15.86 -10.91
C TYR A 296 8.61 15.48 -10.43
N GLU A 297 8.37 14.16 -10.30
CA GLU A 297 7.09 13.67 -9.80
C GLU A 297 7.01 13.78 -8.28
N PHE A 298 5.91 14.37 -7.80
CA PHE A 298 5.49 14.31 -6.42
C PHE A 298 4.34 13.30 -6.31
N SER A 299 4.66 12.09 -5.88
CA SER A 299 3.65 11.06 -5.67
C SER A 299 2.86 11.29 -4.37
N PRO A 300 1.54 10.98 -4.33
CA PRO A 300 0.77 10.27 -5.35
C PRO A 300 0.11 11.23 -6.35
N ARG A 301 0.74 11.42 -7.50
CA ARG A 301 0.17 12.19 -8.62
C ARG A 301 -1.22 11.59 -8.98
N ASP A 302 -1.93 12.02 -9.89
CA ASP A 302 -3.21 11.56 -10.50
C ASP A 302 -4.10 10.54 -9.75
N CYS A 303 -3.53 9.66 -8.93
CA CYS A 303 -4.29 8.77 -8.04
C CYS A 303 -5.18 9.54 -7.05
N LEU A 304 -4.87 10.81 -6.76
CA LEU A 304 -5.69 11.69 -5.91
C LEU A 304 -6.97 12.19 -6.60
N LYS A 305 -7.09 12.08 -7.93
CA LYS A 305 -8.31 12.45 -8.67
C LYS A 305 -9.49 11.53 -8.35
N TYR A 306 -9.21 10.30 -7.89
CA TYR A 306 -10.26 9.42 -7.44
C TYR A 306 -10.74 9.85 -6.05
N THR A 307 -12.00 10.25 -5.95
CA THR A 307 -12.67 10.70 -4.70
C THR A 307 -12.87 9.60 -3.65
N ILE A 308 -12.23 8.45 -3.82
CA ILE A 308 -12.32 7.32 -2.89
C ILE A 308 -11.49 7.64 -1.64
N LYS A 309 -12.16 7.72 -0.51
CA LYS A 309 -11.58 8.13 0.78
C LYS A 309 -10.49 7.17 1.27
N ASP A 310 -10.67 5.88 1.00
CA ASP A 310 -9.78 4.80 1.44
C ASP A 310 -9.36 4.01 0.18
N MET A 311 -8.14 4.21 -0.29
CA MET A 311 -7.62 3.53 -1.48
C MET A 311 -6.65 2.41 -1.10
N PRO A 312 -6.63 1.26 -1.79
CA PRO A 312 -5.56 0.30 -1.60
C PRO A 312 -4.24 0.84 -2.19
N TYR A 313 -3.13 0.60 -1.50
CA TYR A 313 -1.81 1.00 -1.97
C TYR A 313 -1.45 0.34 -3.32
N SER A 314 -1.97 -0.87 -3.55
CA SER A 314 -1.86 -1.57 -4.83
C SER A 314 -2.49 -0.83 -6.02
N LEU A 315 -3.49 0.02 -5.78
CA LEU A 315 -4.02 0.90 -6.83
C LEU A 315 -2.99 1.96 -7.25
N TYR A 316 -2.34 2.58 -6.26
CA TYR A 316 -1.27 3.54 -6.52
C TYR A 316 -0.12 2.88 -7.29
N THR A 317 0.36 1.74 -6.82
CA THR A 317 1.49 1.02 -7.45
C THR A 317 1.15 0.57 -8.86
N ALA A 318 -0.05 0.05 -9.10
CA ALA A 318 -0.52 -0.36 -10.42
C ALA A 318 -0.68 0.83 -11.38
N THR A 319 -1.18 1.98 -10.89
CA THR A 319 -1.31 3.19 -11.71
C THR A 319 0.07 3.71 -12.11
N LEU A 320 0.98 3.82 -11.15
CA LEU A 320 2.34 4.28 -11.41
C LEU A 320 3.09 3.35 -12.39
N TYR A 321 2.90 2.03 -12.24
CA TYR A 321 3.50 1.05 -13.13
C TYR A 321 2.99 1.19 -14.57
N LYS A 322 1.68 1.39 -14.76
CA LYS A 322 1.09 1.70 -16.07
C LYS A 322 1.65 3.00 -16.65
N ASP A 323 1.73 4.04 -15.85
CA ASP A 323 2.27 5.33 -16.29
C ASP A 323 3.72 5.20 -16.75
N ILE A 324 4.51 4.33 -16.10
CA ILE A 324 5.88 4.04 -16.52
C ILE A 324 5.92 3.32 -17.88
N GLU A 325 4.96 2.46 -18.18
CA GLU A 325 4.91 1.71 -19.43
C GLU A 325 4.35 2.54 -20.60
N TYR A 326 3.34 3.37 -20.34
CA TYR A 326 2.55 4.02 -21.39
C TYR A 326 2.82 5.51 -21.58
N LEU A 327 3.40 6.20 -20.60
CA LEU A 327 3.83 7.58 -20.79
C LEU A 327 5.11 7.60 -21.62
N ASN A 328 4.93 7.60 -22.94
CA ASN A 328 5.91 8.20 -23.84
C ASN A 328 5.94 9.71 -23.52
N THR A 329 6.76 10.08 -22.54
CA THR A 329 7.18 11.47 -22.48
C THR A 329 7.81 11.78 -23.82
N SER A 330 7.42 12.89 -24.44
CA SER A 330 8.19 13.38 -25.60
C SER A 330 9.66 13.36 -25.17
N ASP A 331 10.52 12.74 -25.95
CA ASP A 331 11.96 12.59 -25.66
C ASP A 331 12.65 13.95 -25.39
N ASP A 332 11.93 15.03 -25.59
CA ASP A 332 12.38 16.42 -25.56
C ASP A 332 12.35 17.10 -24.19
N PHE A 333 11.70 16.51 -23.16
CA PHE A 333 11.61 17.16 -21.84
C PHE A 333 11.86 16.20 -20.67
N PRO A 334 12.90 16.45 -19.84
CA PRO A 334 13.28 15.54 -18.76
C PRO A 334 12.21 15.43 -17.66
N LEU A 335 11.83 14.19 -17.34
CA LEU A 335 10.97 13.83 -16.24
C LEU A 335 11.72 12.94 -15.25
N TYR A 336 11.94 13.43 -14.02
CA TYR A 336 12.47 12.63 -12.91
C TYR A 336 11.33 11.95 -12.19
N ARG A 337 11.28 10.63 -12.27
CA ARG A 337 10.22 9.83 -11.65
C ARG A 337 10.30 9.89 -10.14
N GLY A 338 9.13 9.80 -9.51
CA GLY A 338 9.00 9.77 -8.05
C GLY A 338 8.11 8.63 -7.56
N SER A 339 8.36 8.20 -6.33
CA SER A 339 7.50 7.26 -5.61
C SER A 339 7.19 7.76 -4.21
N MET A 340 6.11 7.22 -3.62
CA MET A 340 5.79 7.45 -2.22
C MET A 340 5.75 6.12 -1.46
N LEU A 341 5.93 6.21 -0.16
CA LEU A 341 5.69 5.13 0.77
C LEU A 341 4.19 5.00 1.07
N GLU A 342 3.85 4.52 2.22
CA GLU A 342 2.49 4.60 2.75
C GLU A 342 2.01 6.07 2.76
N PHE A 343 0.72 6.31 2.52
CA PHE A 343 0.17 7.66 2.64
C PHE A 343 -1.07 7.64 3.52
N ASP A 344 -1.05 8.45 4.55
CA ASP A 344 -2.13 8.59 5.51
C ASP A 344 -2.04 9.96 6.21
N ASN A 345 -2.79 10.94 5.71
CA ASN A 345 -2.79 12.28 6.27
C ASN A 345 -3.82 12.49 7.41
N SER A 346 -4.24 11.40 8.07
CA SER A 346 -5.16 11.47 9.21
C SER A 346 -4.63 12.27 10.41
N PRO A 347 -3.31 12.37 10.67
CA PRO A 347 -2.78 13.30 11.67
C PRO A 347 -3.21 14.74 11.44
N ARG A 348 -3.22 15.20 10.19
CA ARG A 348 -3.59 16.56 9.80
C ARG A 348 -5.10 16.70 9.52
N LYS A 349 -5.71 15.74 8.82
CA LYS A 349 -7.10 15.85 8.27
C LYS A 349 -8.15 15.10 9.06
N LYS A 350 -7.77 14.32 10.06
CA LYS A 350 -8.68 13.51 10.91
C LYS A 350 -9.66 12.69 10.04
N ARG A 351 -10.99 12.83 10.24
CA ARG A 351 -12.01 12.09 9.47
C ARG A 351 -12.10 12.45 7.99
N ASN A 352 -11.49 13.56 7.57
CA ASN A 352 -11.44 13.97 6.15
C ASN A 352 -10.13 13.56 5.47
N SER A 353 -9.41 12.64 6.07
CA SER A 353 -8.14 12.11 5.56
C SER A 353 -8.30 11.31 4.28
N LYS A 354 -7.21 11.28 3.51
CA LYS A 354 -6.94 10.31 2.46
C LYS A 354 -5.99 9.27 3.01
N ILE A 355 -6.30 7.99 2.81
CA ILE A 355 -5.52 6.88 3.35
C ILE A 355 -5.31 5.84 2.26
N TYR A 356 -4.05 5.49 1.99
CA TYR A 356 -3.69 4.35 1.18
C TYR A 356 -3.48 3.14 2.08
N LYS A 357 -4.38 2.17 1.99
CA LYS A 357 -4.38 0.96 2.85
C LYS A 357 -3.52 -0.14 2.27
N ASN A 358 -3.11 -1.04 3.14
CA ASN A 358 -2.37 -2.25 2.76
C ASN A 358 -1.01 -1.94 2.09
N TYR A 359 -0.32 -0.91 2.59
CA TYR A 359 1.07 -0.70 2.23
C TYR A 359 1.92 -1.93 2.56
N SER A 360 2.81 -2.27 1.67
CA SER A 360 3.85 -3.24 1.96
C SER A 360 5.21 -2.75 1.45
N PRO A 361 6.29 -2.95 2.22
CA PRO A 361 7.65 -2.65 1.76
C PRO A 361 8.03 -3.38 0.48
N GLU A 362 7.45 -4.56 0.22
CA GLU A 362 7.66 -5.34 -1.00
C GLU A 362 7.08 -4.64 -2.25
N GLN A 363 5.86 -4.08 -2.14
CA GLN A 363 5.28 -3.29 -3.24
C GLN A 363 6.11 -2.03 -3.52
N PHE A 364 6.59 -1.38 -2.47
CA PHE A 364 7.47 -0.22 -2.59
C PHE A 364 8.81 -0.59 -3.27
N PHE A 365 9.40 -1.74 -2.92
CA PHE A 365 10.56 -2.29 -3.61
C PHE A 365 10.31 -2.47 -5.12
N MET A 366 9.20 -3.13 -5.48
CA MET A 366 8.86 -3.44 -6.88
C MET A 366 8.68 -2.17 -7.72
N VAL A 367 7.97 -1.17 -7.19
CA VAL A 367 7.78 0.12 -7.86
C VAL A 367 9.11 0.83 -8.08
N ASN A 368 9.97 0.91 -7.05
CA ASN A 368 11.26 1.58 -7.17
C ASN A 368 12.19 0.85 -8.14
N LYS A 369 12.18 -0.48 -8.14
CA LYS A 369 12.92 -1.27 -9.14
C LYS A 369 12.52 -0.88 -10.57
N LYS A 370 11.21 -0.78 -10.84
CA LYS A 370 10.71 -0.36 -12.16
C LYS A 370 11.07 1.07 -12.52
N ILE A 371 10.98 2.01 -11.57
CA ILE A 371 11.41 3.41 -11.76
C ILE A 371 12.91 3.49 -12.10
N ILE A 372 13.73 2.71 -11.39
CA ILE A 372 15.18 2.66 -11.59
C ILE A 372 15.53 2.11 -12.98
N GLU A 373 14.91 1.02 -13.39
CA GLU A 373 15.06 0.44 -14.73
C GLU A 373 14.69 1.47 -15.80
N TRP A 374 13.52 2.09 -15.69
CA TRP A 374 13.05 3.14 -16.59
C TRP A 374 14.02 4.34 -16.65
N THR A 375 14.56 4.76 -15.51
CA THR A 375 15.51 5.89 -15.42
C THR A 375 16.83 5.54 -16.10
N ARG A 376 17.35 4.31 -15.92
CA ARG A 376 18.58 3.84 -16.58
C ARG A 376 18.45 3.75 -18.08
N GLU A 377 17.29 3.37 -18.59
CA GLU A 377 17.04 3.27 -20.03
C GLU A 377 17.00 4.64 -20.72
N ARG A 378 16.64 5.70 -20.00
CA ARG A 378 16.40 7.05 -20.58
C ARG A 378 17.50 8.06 -20.35
N TYR A 379 18.24 7.91 -19.26
CA TYR A 379 19.20 8.93 -18.86
C TYR A 379 20.62 8.40 -18.73
N ASN A 380 21.59 9.24 -19.13
CA ASN A 380 22.99 8.99 -18.77
C ASN A 380 23.20 9.14 -17.26
N GLU A 381 24.29 8.61 -16.73
CA GLU A 381 24.57 8.53 -15.29
C GLU A 381 24.49 9.88 -14.57
N ASN A 382 24.93 10.97 -15.22
CA ASN A 382 24.90 12.31 -14.63
C ASN A 382 23.48 12.82 -14.40
N ASN A 383 22.48 12.29 -15.12
CA ASN A 383 21.11 12.77 -15.13
C ASN A 383 20.10 11.77 -14.53
N ARG A 384 20.56 10.72 -13.87
CA ARG A 384 19.71 9.66 -13.27
C ARG A 384 19.20 10.06 -11.90
N PHE A 385 18.22 10.96 -11.86
CA PHE A 385 17.56 11.36 -10.62
C PHE A 385 16.23 10.62 -10.43
N ILE A 386 15.95 10.23 -9.18
CA ILE A 386 14.63 9.78 -8.73
C ILE A 386 14.27 10.52 -7.45
N PHE A 387 12.96 10.73 -7.22
CA PHE A 387 12.46 11.46 -6.06
C PHE A 387 11.62 10.53 -5.17
N ILE A 388 11.83 10.60 -3.85
CA ILE A 388 11.06 9.82 -2.88
C ILE A 388 10.27 10.78 -1.99
N ASN A 389 8.98 10.61 -1.95
CA ASN A 389 8.08 11.28 -1.00
C ASN A 389 7.83 10.33 0.18
N ALA A 390 8.53 10.50 1.30
CA ALA A 390 9.54 11.49 1.65
C ALA A 390 10.59 10.88 2.60
N TRP A 391 11.54 11.67 3.07
CA TRP A 391 12.40 11.27 4.18
C TRP A 391 11.58 11.18 5.47
N ASN A 392 10.81 12.25 5.81
CA ASN A 392 10.22 12.44 7.14
C ASN A 392 8.82 13.10 7.15
N GLU A 393 7.96 12.83 6.18
CA GLU A 393 6.56 13.32 6.18
C GLU A 393 5.65 12.48 7.10
N TRP A 394 5.95 12.50 8.41
CA TRP A 394 5.21 11.76 9.43
C TRP A 394 3.74 12.17 9.53
N GLY A 395 3.42 13.44 9.31
CA GLY A 395 2.05 13.96 9.32
C GLY A 395 1.19 13.49 8.16
N GLU A 396 1.82 13.00 7.08
CA GLU A 396 1.18 12.38 5.93
C GLU A 396 1.41 10.88 5.84
N GLY A 397 2.15 10.33 6.81
CA GLY A 397 2.42 8.90 6.88
C GLY A 397 3.32 8.36 5.78
N THR A 398 4.01 9.23 5.06
CA THR A 398 4.94 8.85 4.01
C THR A 398 6.36 9.24 4.41
N TYR A 399 7.13 8.28 4.94
CA TYR A 399 8.47 8.52 5.49
C TYR A 399 9.38 7.30 5.36
N LEU A 400 10.67 7.54 5.07
CA LEU A 400 11.74 6.52 5.04
C LEU A 400 12.32 6.24 6.42
N GLU A 401 12.19 7.17 7.35
CA GLU A 401 12.67 7.01 8.71
C GLU A 401 12.06 5.77 9.38
N PRO A 402 12.83 5.04 10.20
CA PRO A 402 12.34 3.81 10.83
C PRO A 402 11.26 4.07 11.87
N ASP A 403 10.28 3.21 11.94
CA ASP A 403 9.20 3.23 12.90
C ASP A 403 9.09 1.93 13.71
N LYS A 404 8.21 1.93 14.71
CA LYS A 404 8.03 0.78 15.59
C LYS A 404 7.37 -0.41 14.90
N LYS A 405 6.60 -0.18 13.82
CA LYS A 405 5.86 -1.24 13.12
C LYS A 405 6.71 -1.93 12.06
N TYR A 406 7.34 -1.15 11.21
CA TYR A 406 8.09 -1.66 10.06
C TYR A 406 9.60 -1.74 10.33
N GLY A 407 10.08 -1.11 11.42
CA GLY A 407 11.52 -0.95 11.62
C GLY A 407 12.15 -0.24 10.43
N TYR A 408 13.14 -0.84 9.85
CA TYR A 408 13.86 -0.35 8.68
C TYR A 408 13.34 -0.91 7.34
N ALA A 409 12.24 -1.67 7.32
CA ALA A 409 11.79 -2.40 6.13
C ALA A 409 11.59 -1.49 4.90
N SER A 410 11.07 -0.29 5.09
CA SER A 410 10.83 0.66 3.99
C SER A 410 12.14 1.17 3.37
N ILE A 411 13.07 1.63 4.17
CA ILE A 411 14.35 2.12 3.67
C ILE A 411 15.24 0.98 3.14
N ASN A 412 15.22 -0.20 3.77
CA ASN A 412 15.87 -1.41 3.26
C ASN A 412 15.35 -1.78 1.88
N SER A 413 14.02 -1.70 1.67
CA SER A 413 13.37 -2.00 0.39
C SER A 413 13.87 -1.08 -0.72
N LEU A 414 13.97 0.23 -0.45
CA LEU A 414 14.55 1.18 -1.39
C LEU A 414 16.00 0.83 -1.70
N SER A 415 16.82 0.56 -0.67
CA SER A 415 18.23 0.19 -0.84
C SER A 415 18.39 -1.09 -1.66
N LYS A 416 17.60 -2.13 -1.38
CA LYS A 416 17.61 -3.37 -2.16
C LYS A 416 17.32 -3.10 -3.64
N SER A 417 16.38 -2.20 -3.96
CA SER A 417 16.09 -1.84 -5.35
C SER A 417 17.24 -1.06 -6.00
N LEU A 418 17.85 -0.10 -5.28
CA LEU A 418 18.96 0.72 -5.75
C LEU A 418 20.22 -0.12 -6.05
N PHE A 419 20.50 -1.12 -5.22
CA PHE A 419 21.69 -1.96 -5.33
C PHE A 419 21.43 -3.29 -6.05
N ASN A 420 20.26 -3.41 -6.71
CA ASN A 420 19.84 -4.62 -7.44
C ASN A 420 19.92 -5.90 -6.59
N LYS A 421 19.55 -5.81 -5.32
CA LYS A 421 19.46 -6.96 -4.43
C LYS A 421 18.05 -7.57 -4.49
N PRO A 422 17.88 -8.86 -4.25
CA PRO A 422 16.55 -9.44 -4.12
C PRO A 422 15.84 -8.84 -2.90
N TYR A 423 14.51 -8.75 -2.95
CA TYR A 423 13.73 -8.28 -1.81
C TYR A 423 13.93 -9.17 -0.58
N LYS A 424 13.91 -10.48 -0.79
CA LYS A 424 14.30 -11.50 0.20
C LYS A 424 15.27 -12.49 -0.43
N GLU A 425 16.28 -12.86 0.32
CA GLU A 425 17.18 -13.95 -0.08
C GLU A 425 16.40 -15.27 -0.08
N LEU A 426 16.61 -16.07 -1.12
CA LEU A 426 16.08 -17.42 -1.19
C LEU A 426 16.95 -18.32 -0.31
N SER A 427 16.49 -18.61 0.89
CA SER A 427 17.16 -19.52 1.83
C SER A 427 16.63 -20.96 1.74
N ILE A 428 15.66 -21.19 0.87
CA ILE A 428 14.99 -22.49 0.75
C ILE A 428 15.91 -23.53 0.10
N ASN A 429 16.07 -24.65 0.78
CA ASN A 429 16.56 -25.85 0.15
C ASN A 429 15.38 -26.61 -0.47
N TYR A 430 15.06 -26.28 -1.73
CA TYR A 430 13.92 -26.87 -2.45
C TYR A 430 14.09 -28.34 -2.79
N THR A 431 15.27 -28.95 -2.57
CA THR A 431 15.45 -30.41 -2.66
C THR A 431 14.53 -31.14 -1.68
N ASN A 432 14.19 -30.51 -0.53
CA ASN A 432 13.21 -31.02 0.41
C ASN A 432 11.78 -31.07 -0.14
N LEU A 433 11.47 -30.31 -1.18
CA LEU A 433 10.18 -30.31 -1.88
C LEU A 433 10.15 -31.31 -3.01
N ASN A 434 11.31 -31.72 -3.52
CA ASN A 434 11.46 -32.66 -4.65
C ASN A 434 11.43 -34.12 -4.18
N ARG A 435 10.29 -34.54 -3.63
CA ARG A 435 10.10 -35.87 -3.05
C ARG A 435 9.23 -36.74 -3.94
N THR A 436 9.47 -38.07 -3.84
CA THR A 436 8.63 -39.10 -4.43
C THR A 436 8.14 -40.02 -3.32
N PRO A 437 6.83 -40.11 -3.03
CA PRO A 437 5.73 -39.38 -3.66
C PRO A 437 5.77 -37.87 -3.38
N SER A 438 5.17 -37.09 -4.29
CA SER A 438 5.13 -35.64 -4.14
C SER A 438 4.37 -35.19 -2.88
N ILE A 439 4.86 -34.13 -2.23
CA ILE A 439 4.18 -33.48 -1.12
C ILE A 439 3.42 -32.22 -1.55
N VAL A 440 3.44 -31.91 -2.83
CA VAL A 440 2.79 -30.73 -3.43
C VAL A 440 1.70 -31.19 -4.40
N ALA A 441 0.50 -30.67 -4.21
CA ALA A 441 -0.63 -30.85 -5.11
C ALA A 441 -1.01 -29.54 -5.78
N VAL A 442 -1.39 -29.60 -7.04
CA VAL A 442 -2.07 -28.52 -7.75
C VAL A 442 -3.44 -29.02 -8.17
N GLN A 443 -4.49 -28.35 -7.73
CA GLN A 443 -5.85 -28.61 -8.19
C GLN A 443 -6.31 -27.47 -9.11
N ALA A 444 -6.68 -27.82 -10.34
CA ALA A 444 -7.12 -26.89 -11.36
C ALA A 444 -8.54 -27.22 -11.85
N HIS A 445 -9.47 -26.25 -11.76
CA HIS A 445 -10.80 -26.42 -12.35
C HIS A 445 -10.85 -25.83 -13.77
N LEU A 446 -10.94 -26.71 -14.80
CA LEU A 446 -11.02 -26.36 -16.22
C LEU A 446 -12.46 -26.34 -16.72
N TYR A 447 -13.16 -25.23 -16.56
CA TYR A 447 -14.46 -25.00 -17.17
C TYR A 447 -14.33 -24.52 -18.62
N TYR A 448 -13.37 -23.66 -18.90
CA TYR A 448 -13.06 -23.10 -20.22
C TYR A 448 -11.83 -23.81 -20.80
N ILE A 449 -12.06 -24.71 -21.77
CA ILE A 449 -11.03 -25.57 -22.33
C ILE A 449 -9.94 -24.82 -23.12
N ASP A 450 -10.31 -23.70 -23.72
CA ASP A 450 -9.38 -22.82 -24.47
C ASP A 450 -8.26 -22.21 -23.59
N LEU A 451 -8.37 -22.31 -22.26
CA LEU A 451 -7.37 -21.86 -21.31
C LEU A 451 -6.43 -23.01 -20.82
N ILE A 452 -6.52 -24.19 -21.42
CA ILE A 452 -5.70 -25.34 -21.02
C ILE A 452 -4.19 -25.05 -21.14
N ASN A 453 -3.80 -24.39 -22.24
CA ASN A 453 -2.41 -24.00 -22.48
C ASN A 453 -1.87 -23.10 -21.36
N GLU A 454 -2.67 -22.13 -20.93
CA GLU A 454 -2.29 -21.21 -19.85
C GLU A 454 -2.10 -21.97 -18.53
N ILE A 455 -3.01 -22.86 -18.17
CA ILE A 455 -2.92 -23.71 -16.96
C ILE A 455 -1.64 -24.56 -16.99
N VAL A 456 -1.41 -25.27 -18.08
CA VAL A 456 -0.25 -26.18 -18.21
C VAL A 456 1.07 -25.39 -18.19
N ASN A 457 1.15 -24.30 -18.94
CA ASN A 457 2.35 -23.46 -18.95
C ASN A 457 2.65 -22.88 -17.55
N LYS A 458 1.63 -22.43 -16.81
CA LYS A 458 1.81 -21.91 -15.47
C LYS A 458 2.21 -23.00 -14.46
N THR A 459 1.59 -24.17 -14.50
CA THR A 459 1.96 -25.26 -13.60
C THR A 459 3.35 -25.84 -13.93
N ASN A 460 3.78 -25.82 -15.18
CA ASN A 460 5.12 -26.24 -15.60
C ASN A 460 6.26 -25.34 -15.08
N ASN A 461 5.95 -24.16 -14.55
CA ASN A 461 6.92 -23.32 -13.87
C ASN A 461 7.30 -23.83 -12.47
N ILE A 462 6.61 -24.85 -11.95
CA ILE A 462 6.93 -25.45 -10.65
C ILE A 462 8.25 -26.23 -10.78
N PRO A 463 9.31 -25.87 -10.01
CA PRO A 463 10.65 -26.42 -10.18
C PRO A 463 10.91 -27.73 -9.42
N PHE A 464 9.90 -28.31 -8.81
CA PHE A 464 9.96 -29.54 -8.02
C PHE A 464 8.79 -30.47 -8.34
N ASN A 465 8.84 -31.72 -7.83
CA ASN A 465 7.78 -32.69 -8.04
C ASN A 465 6.43 -32.21 -7.51
N TYR A 466 5.39 -32.30 -8.33
CA TYR A 466 4.01 -31.99 -7.96
C TYR A 466 3.03 -32.94 -8.65
N ASP A 467 1.88 -33.17 -8.03
CA ASP A 467 0.77 -33.91 -8.60
C ASP A 467 -0.31 -32.93 -9.07
N LEU A 468 -0.84 -33.15 -10.27
CA LEU A 468 -1.84 -32.30 -10.91
C LEU A 468 -3.20 -32.96 -10.92
N PHE A 469 -4.16 -32.32 -10.26
CA PHE A 469 -5.55 -32.73 -10.17
C PHE A 469 -6.41 -31.77 -10.99
N ILE A 470 -7.08 -32.29 -12.00
CA ILE A 470 -7.93 -31.49 -12.88
C ILE A 470 -9.38 -31.93 -12.73
N SER A 471 -10.26 -30.96 -12.64
CA SER A 471 -11.70 -31.15 -12.70
C SER A 471 -12.31 -30.42 -13.88
N THR A 472 -13.28 -31.02 -14.53
CA THR A 472 -14.04 -30.42 -15.64
C THR A 472 -15.50 -30.83 -15.59
N ASN A 473 -16.36 -30.27 -16.45
CA ASN A 473 -17.79 -30.45 -16.39
C ASN A 473 -18.37 -31.44 -17.42
N SER A 474 -17.57 -31.99 -18.34
CA SER A 474 -18.04 -32.95 -19.36
C SER A 474 -16.99 -33.96 -19.77
N LEU A 475 -17.47 -35.10 -20.32
CA LEU A 475 -16.60 -36.17 -20.81
C LEU A 475 -15.79 -35.74 -22.04
N ALA A 476 -16.39 -35.00 -22.96
CA ALA A 476 -15.68 -34.48 -24.14
C ALA A 476 -14.47 -33.64 -23.72
N LYS A 477 -14.66 -32.65 -22.84
CA LYS A 477 -13.57 -31.85 -22.31
C LYS A 477 -12.52 -32.67 -21.57
N LYS A 478 -12.92 -33.70 -20.81
CA LYS A 478 -11.98 -34.59 -20.14
C LYS A 478 -11.05 -35.26 -21.14
N ASN A 479 -11.59 -35.73 -22.25
CA ASN A 479 -10.78 -36.41 -23.30
C ASN A 479 -9.79 -35.44 -23.96
N ASP A 480 -10.25 -34.23 -24.31
CA ASP A 480 -9.39 -33.17 -24.89
C ASP A 480 -8.28 -32.76 -23.91
N ILE A 481 -8.62 -32.57 -22.63
CA ILE A 481 -7.67 -32.25 -21.57
C ILE A 481 -6.64 -33.38 -21.43
N ASN A 482 -7.08 -34.64 -21.38
CA ASN A 482 -6.19 -35.79 -21.22
C ASN A 482 -5.17 -35.88 -22.36
N GLN A 483 -5.64 -35.75 -23.61
CA GLN A 483 -4.78 -35.75 -24.79
C GLN A 483 -3.73 -34.66 -24.77
N TYR A 484 -4.13 -33.44 -24.37
CA TYR A 484 -3.21 -32.32 -24.33
C TYR A 484 -2.19 -32.44 -23.19
N ILE A 485 -2.63 -32.79 -21.98
CA ILE A 485 -1.79 -32.78 -20.76
C ILE A 485 -0.76 -33.86 -20.76
N LEU A 486 -1.07 -35.06 -21.25
CA LEU A 486 -0.10 -36.18 -21.33
C LEU A 486 1.17 -35.80 -22.09
N ASN A 487 1.06 -34.91 -23.07
CA ASN A 487 2.19 -34.52 -23.91
C ASN A 487 2.88 -33.21 -23.45
N ASN A 488 2.26 -32.43 -22.58
CA ASN A 488 2.71 -31.07 -22.29
C ASN A 488 2.95 -30.78 -20.81
N SER A 489 2.46 -31.60 -19.87
CA SER A 489 2.61 -31.37 -18.44
C SER A 489 3.86 -32.00 -17.85
N LYS A 490 4.55 -31.32 -16.94
CA LYS A 490 5.66 -31.81 -16.12
C LYS A 490 5.23 -32.46 -14.80
N ALA A 491 3.93 -32.58 -14.52
CA ALA A 491 3.43 -33.14 -13.27
C ALA A 491 3.85 -34.62 -13.11
N SER A 492 4.23 -35.02 -11.89
CA SER A 492 4.62 -36.40 -11.56
C SER A 492 3.47 -37.39 -11.64
N LYS A 493 2.27 -36.91 -11.30
CA LYS A 493 1.00 -37.64 -11.38
C LYS A 493 -0.08 -36.71 -11.90
N ILE A 494 -0.97 -37.26 -12.75
CA ILE A 494 -2.11 -36.51 -13.28
C ILE A 494 -3.40 -37.30 -13.00
N GLU A 495 -4.42 -36.60 -12.54
CA GLU A 495 -5.75 -37.15 -12.35
C GLU A 495 -6.82 -36.17 -12.86
N ILE A 496 -7.70 -36.63 -13.74
CA ILE A 496 -8.77 -35.83 -14.34
C ILE A 496 -10.13 -36.42 -13.98
N ILE A 497 -10.98 -35.63 -13.31
CA ILE A 497 -12.35 -36.04 -12.94
C ILE A 497 -13.40 -35.15 -13.59
N ILE A 498 -14.62 -35.68 -13.67
CA ILE A 498 -15.81 -34.94 -14.09
C ILE A 498 -16.63 -34.64 -12.83
N THR A 499 -16.92 -33.36 -12.56
CA THR A 499 -17.64 -32.93 -11.36
C THR A 499 -19.03 -32.34 -11.65
N GLY A 500 -19.44 -32.32 -12.90
CA GLY A 500 -20.65 -31.63 -13.31
C GLY A 500 -20.54 -30.11 -13.21
N ASN A 501 -21.63 -29.41 -13.53
CA ASN A 501 -21.68 -27.94 -13.48
C ASN A 501 -22.38 -27.44 -12.21
N LYS A 502 -21.81 -27.71 -11.04
CA LYS A 502 -22.31 -27.27 -9.74
C LYS A 502 -21.20 -26.72 -8.87
N GLY A 503 -21.49 -25.59 -8.18
CA GLY A 503 -20.58 -25.03 -7.17
C GLY A 503 -19.30 -24.40 -7.71
N ARG A 504 -19.30 -24.01 -8.97
CA ARG A 504 -18.22 -23.30 -9.65
C ARG A 504 -16.88 -24.03 -9.53
N ASP A 505 -15.83 -23.32 -9.11
CA ASP A 505 -14.48 -23.83 -8.84
C ASP A 505 -14.34 -24.44 -7.44
N VAL A 506 -15.09 -23.95 -6.47
CA VAL A 506 -15.00 -24.37 -5.06
C VAL A 506 -15.39 -25.84 -4.88
N MET A 507 -16.52 -26.25 -5.45
CA MET A 507 -17.01 -27.60 -5.23
C MET A 507 -16.17 -28.68 -5.93
N PRO A 508 -15.77 -28.50 -7.19
CA PRO A 508 -14.81 -29.38 -7.83
C PRO A 508 -13.53 -29.59 -7.02
N PHE A 509 -13.01 -28.52 -6.39
CA PHE A 509 -11.85 -28.58 -5.50
C PHE A 509 -12.13 -29.47 -4.27
N LEU A 510 -13.24 -29.25 -3.57
CA LEU A 510 -13.58 -30.01 -2.37
C LEU A 510 -13.83 -31.48 -2.69
N ILE A 511 -14.59 -31.80 -3.76
CA ILE A 511 -14.88 -33.19 -4.17
C ILE A 511 -13.58 -33.92 -4.51
N GLN A 512 -12.75 -33.35 -5.38
CA GLN A 512 -11.58 -34.02 -5.89
C GLN A 512 -10.53 -34.27 -4.80
N MET A 513 -10.38 -33.32 -3.86
CA MET A 513 -9.34 -33.40 -2.85
C MET A 513 -9.77 -34.04 -1.52
N LYS A 514 -11.08 -34.25 -1.26
CA LYS A 514 -11.63 -34.74 0.02
C LYS A 514 -10.83 -35.89 0.66
N ASN A 515 -10.55 -36.93 -0.11
CA ASN A 515 -9.87 -38.14 0.40
C ASN A 515 -8.36 -38.17 0.09
N LYS A 516 -7.83 -37.16 -0.58
CA LYS A 516 -6.46 -37.12 -1.10
C LYS A 516 -5.61 -36.06 -0.43
N VAL A 517 -6.24 -34.98 0.02
CA VAL A 517 -5.53 -33.80 0.53
C VAL A 517 -4.55 -34.13 1.65
N LYS A 518 -4.84 -35.12 2.50
CA LYS A 518 -3.98 -35.58 3.63
C LYS A 518 -2.61 -36.11 3.18
N ASN A 519 -2.49 -36.50 1.92
CA ASN A 519 -1.23 -37.04 1.39
C ASN A 519 -0.23 -35.92 1.02
N TYR A 520 -0.66 -34.66 1.08
CA TYR A 520 0.12 -33.51 0.66
C TYR A 520 0.38 -32.56 1.82
N LYS A 521 1.52 -31.89 1.78
CA LYS A 521 1.86 -30.80 2.72
C LYS A 521 1.35 -29.45 2.18
N TYR A 522 1.44 -29.26 0.86
CA TYR A 522 1.07 -28.03 0.17
C TYR A 522 0.05 -28.29 -0.93
N ILE A 523 -0.86 -27.36 -1.10
CA ILE A 523 -1.84 -27.39 -2.18
C ILE A 523 -1.97 -26.01 -2.84
N CYS A 524 -2.00 -26.00 -4.17
CA CYS A 524 -2.40 -24.87 -4.97
C CYS A 524 -3.82 -25.08 -5.49
N HIS A 525 -4.68 -24.08 -5.36
CA HIS A 525 -5.99 -24.08 -6.04
C HIS A 525 -6.03 -22.98 -7.08
N ILE A 526 -6.36 -23.36 -8.32
CA ILE A 526 -6.49 -22.46 -9.48
C ILE A 526 -7.68 -22.86 -10.36
N HIS A 527 -8.15 -21.95 -11.20
CA HIS A 527 -9.23 -22.25 -12.13
C HIS A 527 -9.27 -21.34 -13.36
N THR A 528 -9.99 -21.76 -14.40
CA THR A 528 -10.18 -20.99 -15.63
C THR A 528 -11.20 -19.87 -15.42
N LYS A 529 -10.73 -18.69 -14.96
CA LYS A 529 -11.57 -17.53 -14.71
C LYS A 529 -11.66 -16.64 -15.96
N LYS A 530 -12.85 -16.50 -16.56
CA LYS A 530 -13.05 -15.54 -17.67
C LYS A 530 -13.79 -14.26 -17.27
N SER A 531 -14.70 -14.35 -16.29
CA SER A 531 -15.53 -13.21 -15.85
C SER A 531 -16.14 -12.43 -17.02
N ILE A 532 -16.78 -13.16 -17.94
CA ILE A 532 -17.26 -12.67 -19.25
C ILE A 532 -18.20 -11.43 -19.21
N TYR A 533 -18.75 -11.13 -18.04
CA TYR A 533 -19.63 -9.98 -17.83
C TYR A 533 -18.89 -8.68 -17.46
N ILE A 534 -17.56 -8.73 -17.35
CA ILE A 534 -16.73 -7.57 -16.97
C ILE A 534 -15.46 -7.56 -17.80
N ASN A 535 -15.06 -6.39 -18.29
CA ASN A 535 -13.90 -6.23 -19.17
C ASN A 535 -12.53 -6.48 -18.49
N ILE A 536 -12.51 -6.79 -17.19
CA ILE A 536 -11.27 -7.02 -16.43
C ILE A 536 -10.93 -8.50 -16.24
N GLY A 537 -11.77 -9.44 -16.73
CA GLY A 537 -11.66 -10.86 -16.39
C GLY A 537 -10.33 -11.50 -16.78
N GLU A 538 -9.82 -11.17 -17.97
CA GLU A 538 -8.54 -11.67 -18.47
C GLU A 538 -7.36 -11.12 -17.67
N ASN A 539 -7.28 -9.80 -17.51
CA ASN A 539 -6.22 -9.15 -16.73
C ASN A 539 -6.21 -9.64 -15.28
N TRP A 540 -7.40 -9.81 -14.68
CA TRP A 540 -7.52 -10.35 -13.34
C TRP A 540 -6.99 -11.78 -13.22
N ARG A 541 -7.35 -12.67 -14.17
CA ARG A 541 -6.82 -14.03 -14.21
C ARG A 541 -5.31 -14.05 -14.38
N THR A 542 -4.79 -13.30 -15.34
CA THR A 542 -3.36 -13.18 -15.61
C THR A 542 -2.60 -12.68 -14.37
N TYR A 543 -3.14 -11.68 -13.69
CA TYR A 543 -2.60 -11.18 -12.43
C TYR A 543 -2.53 -12.27 -11.37
N LEU A 544 -3.61 -13.03 -11.14
CA LEU A 544 -3.63 -14.11 -10.16
C LEU A 544 -2.60 -15.20 -10.49
N PHE A 545 -2.54 -15.64 -11.74
CA PHE A 545 -1.58 -16.65 -12.16
C PHE A 545 -0.13 -16.18 -12.06
N ASN A 546 0.16 -14.95 -12.46
CA ASN A 546 1.52 -14.42 -12.41
C ASN A 546 2.04 -14.29 -10.98
N ASN A 547 1.19 -13.97 -10.02
CA ASN A 547 1.59 -13.90 -8.61
C ASN A 547 1.74 -15.28 -7.96
N LEU A 548 0.99 -16.30 -8.37
CA LEU A 548 1.05 -17.64 -7.79
C LEU A 548 2.04 -18.57 -8.51
N LEU A 549 2.08 -18.50 -9.85
CA LEU A 549 2.74 -19.45 -10.76
C LEU A 549 3.46 -18.74 -11.91
N GLY A 550 3.84 -17.47 -11.76
CA GLY A 550 4.38 -16.63 -12.83
C GLY A 550 5.63 -17.18 -13.49
N ASN A 551 6.59 -17.56 -12.70
CA ASN A 551 7.83 -18.24 -13.10
C ASN A 551 8.41 -19.01 -11.89
N GLU A 552 9.51 -19.72 -12.11
CA GLU A 552 10.21 -20.51 -11.09
C GLU A 552 10.58 -19.68 -9.86
N ASN A 553 11.14 -18.49 -10.03
CA ASN A 553 11.57 -17.63 -8.92
C ASN A 553 10.38 -17.19 -8.04
N ILE A 554 9.26 -16.81 -8.63
CA ILE A 554 8.04 -16.43 -7.88
C ILE A 554 7.53 -17.60 -7.04
N ILE A 555 7.56 -18.82 -7.59
CA ILE A 555 7.14 -20.01 -6.87
C ILE A 555 8.11 -20.31 -5.72
N LEU A 556 9.41 -20.25 -5.96
CA LEU A 556 10.44 -20.45 -4.93
C LEU A 556 10.32 -19.39 -3.82
N GLU A 557 10.07 -18.14 -4.15
CA GLU A 557 9.81 -17.09 -3.16
C GLU A 557 8.57 -17.39 -2.30
N ASN A 558 7.47 -17.84 -2.91
CA ASN A 558 6.26 -18.22 -2.17
C ASN A 558 6.51 -19.39 -1.22
N PHE A 559 7.28 -20.38 -1.64
CA PHE A 559 7.65 -21.52 -0.78
C PHE A 559 8.70 -21.13 0.27
N ASN A 560 9.61 -20.21 -0.03
CA ASN A 560 10.54 -19.64 0.94
C ASN A 560 9.80 -18.97 2.10
N GLU A 561 8.69 -18.29 1.83
CA GLU A 561 7.82 -17.74 2.88
C GLU A 561 7.22 -18.83 3.76
N PHE A 562 6.72 -19.93 3.18
CA PHE A 562 6.15 -21.05 3.94
C PHE A 562 7.16 -21.78 4.81
N GLU A 563 8.38 -21.99 4.31
CA GLU A 563 9.41 -22.74 5.04
C GLU A 563 10.04 -21.89 6.15
N ASN A 564 10.22 -20.58 5.93
CA ASN A 564 10.77 -19.67 6.93
C ASN A 564 9.77 -19.29 8.01
N ASN A 565 8.46 -19.50 7.80
CA ASN A 565 7.43 -19.23 8.78
C ASN A 565 6.52 -20.45 8.96
N ILE A 566 6.78 -21.20 10.04
CA ILE A 566 6.02 -22.43 10.33
C ILE A 566 4.52 -22.17 10.50
N LYS A 567 4.13 -21.00 11.00
CA LYS A 567 2.73 -20.60 11.21
C LYS A 567 2.09 -19.97 9.98
N LEU A 568 2.84 -19.67 8.91
CA LEU A 568 2.24 -19.24 7.65
C LEU A 568 1.55 -20.43 7.00
N GLY A 569 0.23 -20.38 6.87
CA GLY A 569 -0.62 -21.46 6.37
C GLY A 569 -1.23 -21.19 4.99
N PHE A 570 -1.21 -19.92 4.53
CA PHE A 570 -1.95 -19.54 3.32
C PHE A 570 -1.31 -18.34 2.65
N ILE A 571 -1.17 -18.42 1.33
CA ILE A 571 -0.64 -17.34 0.49
C ILE A 571 -1.62 -17.11 -0.67
N PHE A 572 -2.01 -15.85 -0.89
CA PHE A 572 -2.83 -15.47 -2.03
C PHE A 572 -2.41 -14.10 -2.58
N PRO A 573 -2.65 -13.82 -3.87
CA PRO A 573 -2.36 -12.52 -4.44
C PRO A 573 -3.16 -11.43 -3.74
N GLU A 574 -2.57 -10.28 -3.51
CA GLU A 574 -3.34 -9.12 -3.08
C GLU A 574 -4.52 -8.90 -4.05
N ASN A 575 -5.66 -8.50 -3.51
CA ASN A 575 -6.86 -8.41 -4.34
C ASN A 575 -6.64 -7.43 -5.51
N TYR A 576 -6.91 -7.92 -6.72
CA TYR A 576 -6.73 -7.14 -7.94
C TYR A 576 -7.50 -5.83 -7.86
N TYR A 577 -6.82 -4.70 -8.02
CA TYR A 577 -7.36 -3.39 -7.68
C TYR A 577 -8.67 -3.04 -8.41
N GLN A 578 -8.82 -3.43 -9.69
CA GLN A 578 -10.08 -3.18 -10.43
C GLN A 578 -11.22 -4.04 -9.90
N ALA A 579 -10.95 -5.27 -9.48
CA ALA A 579 -11.94 -6.13 -8.82
C ALA A 579 -12.35 -5.53 -7.47
N LEU A 580 -11.40 -5.01 -6.71
CA LEU A 580 -11.64 -4.36 -5.43
C LEU A 580 -12.49 -3.08 -5.58
N LEU A 581 -12.25 -2.28 -6.63
CA LEU A 581 -13.05 -1.10 -6.95
C LEU A 581 -14.49 -1.46 -7.36
N LEU A 582 -14.67 -2.55 -8.12
CA LEU A 582 -15.99 -2.97 -8.62
C LEU A 582 -16.85 -3.66 -7.55
N PHE A 583 -16.25 -4.55 -6.76
CA PHE A 583 -16.98 -5.40 -5.83
C PHE A 583 -16.88 -4.93 -4.38
N GLY A 584 -15.78 -4.24 -4.02
CA GLY A 584 -15.49 -3.79 -2.66
C GLY A 584 -15.32 -4.95 -1.66
N GLU A 585 -15.09 -4.60 -0.42
CA GLU A 585 -14.95 -5.54 0.72
C GLU A 585 -16.23 -5.65 1.56
N LYS A 586 -17.32 -5.00 1.13
CA LYS A 586 -18.59 -5.02 1.87
C LYS A 586 -19.24 -6.40 1.80
N LEU A 587 -19.48 -6.96 2.96
CA LEU A 587 -20.18 -8.23 3.10
C LEU A 587 -21.71 -8.00 3.16
N ASN A 588 -22.42 -8.51 2.18
CA ASN A 588 -23.89 -8.51 2.22
C ASN A 588 -24.44 -9.50 3.28
N LYS A 589 -25.73 -9.36 3.61
CA LYS A 589 -26.36 -10.17 4.65
C LYS A 589 -26.34 -11.66 4.30
N LEU A 590 -26.64 -12.02 3.06
CA LEU A 590 -26.75 -13.42 2.62
C LEU A 590 -25.40 -14.14 2.73
N ASN A 591 -24.33 -13.53 2.24
CA ASN A 591 -22.98 -14.09 2.38
C ASN A 591 -22.57 -14.22 3.85
N ARG A 592 -22.89 -13.22 4.68
CA ARG A 592 -22.62 -13.26 6.12
C ARG A 592 -23.34 -14.42 6.82
N ASP A 593 -24.58 -14.68 6.46
CA ASP A 593 -25.35 -15.78 7.05
C ASP A 593 -24.79 -17.14 6.58
N CYS A 594 -24.38 -17.27 5.29
CA CYS A 594 -23.64 -18.44 4.80
C CYS A 594 -22.33 -18.66 5.55
N MET A 595 -21.54 -17.62 5.76
CA MET A 595 -20.27 -17.71 6.51
C MET A 595 -20.51 -18.17 7.95
N LYS A 596 -21.49 -17.59 8.66
CA LYS A 596 -21.85 -18.01 10.02
C LYS A 596 -22.25 -19.47 10.09
N TYR A 597 -23.09 -19.89 9.16
CA TYR A 597 -23.50 -21.29 9.05
C TYR A 597 -22.30 -22.22 8.87
N LEU A 598 -21.40 -21.91 7.94
CA LEU A 598 -20.20 -22.69 7.65
C LEU A 598 -19.25 -22.75 8.85
N LEU A 599 -18.95 -21.61 9.48
CA LEU A 599 -18.06 -21.56 10.65
C LEU A 599 -18.63 -22.31 11.84
N ASN A 600 -19.98 -22.30 11.98
CA ASN A 600 -20.64 -23.13 12.99
C ASN A 600 -20.48 -24.63 12.71
N GLN A 601 -20.68 -25.07 11.48
CA GLN A 601 -20.51 -26.46 11.09
C GLN A 601 -19.07 -26.93 11.28
N LEU A 602 -18.08 -26.12 10.88
CA LEU A 602 -16.67 -26.49 10.89
C LEU A 602 -16.03 -26.44 12.29
N PHE A 603 -16.47 -25.53 13.17
CA PHE A 603 -15.78 -25.23 14.43
C PHE A 603 -16.71 -25.18 15.65
N ASN A 604 -17.98 -25.49 15.51
CA ASN A 604 -19.00 -25.39 16.56
C ASN A 604 -19.03 -23.99 17.24
N LYS A 605 -18.86 -22.93 16.47
CA LYS A 605 -18.78 -21.54 16.92
C LYS A 605 -20.06 -20.77 16.63
N ASN A 606 -21.12 -21.01 17.42
CA ASN A 606 -22.46 -20.39 17.24
C ASN A 606 -22.49 -18.86 17.39
N LYS A 607 -21.50 -18.24 18.02
CA LYS A 607 -21.54 -16.82 18.40
C LYS A 607 -20.48 -15.96 17.71
N MET A 608 -19.92 -16.40 16.59
CA MET A 608 -18.94 -15.58 15.84
C MET A 608 -19.60 -14.36 15.22
N LYS A 609 -19.08 -13.19 15.54
CA LYS A 609 -19.44 -11.95 14.87
C LYS A 609 -18.54 -11.76 13.65
N ILE A 610 -19.16 -11.66 12.48
CA ILE A 610 -18.49 -11.36 11.23
C ILE A 610 -18.71 -9.88 10.92
N GLY A 611 -17.65 -9.14 10.64
CA GLY A 611 -17.68 -7.72 10.34
C GLY A 611 -18.52 -7.35 9.11
N GLY A 612 -18.72 -6.06 8.88
CA GLY A 612 -19.40 -5.55 7.68
C GLY A 612 -18.50 -5.49 6.45
N LYS A 613 -17.19 -5.45 6.66
CA LYS A 613 -16.13 -5.60 5.65
C LYS A 613 -15.29 -6.81 6.04
N ILE A 614 -14.86 -7.57 5.06
CA ILE A 614 -14.00 -8.74 5.25
C ILE A 614 -12.91 -8.76 4.19
N GLU A 615 -11.76 -9.25 4.56
CA GLU A 615 -10.70 -9.63 3.63
C GLU A 615 -10.88 -11.09 3.22
N PHE A 616 -10.66 -11.41 1.96
CA PHE A 616 -10.70 -12.77 1.42
C PHE A 616 -10.00 -12.82 0.07
N PRO A 617 -9.51 -13.98 -0.40
CA PRO A 617 -8.85 -14.12 -1.70
C PRO A 617 -9.88 -13.97 -2.84
N MET A 618 -10.05 -12.74 -3.34
CA MET A 618 -10.94 -12.49 -4.47
C MET A 618 -10.45 -13.25 -5.72
N GLY A 619 -11.32 -14.09 -6.27
CA GLY A 619 -10.98 -14.98 -7.37
C GLY A 619 -10.57 -16.37 -6.94
N ASN A 620 -10.56 -16.66 -5.64
CA ASN A 620 -10.41 -17.99 -5.04
C ASN A 620 -9.21 -18.82 -5.55
N MET A 621 -8.06 -18.16 -5.80
CA MET A 621 -6.81 -18.82 -6.18
C MET A 621 -5.75 -18.57 -5.12
N PHE A 622 -5.06 -19.63 -4.70
CA PHE A 622 -4.13 -19.55 -3.57
C PHE A 622 -3.17 -20.75 -3.48
N TRP A 623 -2.12 -20.59 -2.67
CA TRP A 623 -1.32 -21.65 -2.08
C TRP A 623 -1.68 -21.82 -0.61
N ALA A 624 -1.76 -23.06 -0.12
CA ALA A 624 -2.03 -23.33 1.29
C ALA A 624 -1.19 -24.52 1.81
N LYS A 625 -0.83 -24.47 3.11
CA LYS A 625 -0.50 -25.68 3.86
C LYS A 625 -1.79 -26.45 4.12
N VAL A 626 -1.80 -27.74 3.88
CA VAL A 626 -3.00 -28.57 4.01
C VAL A 626 -3.55 -28.51 5.44
N ASP A 627 -2.69 -28.56 6.46
CA ASP A 627 -3.10 -28.47 7.87
C ASP A 627 -3.85 -27.17 8.20
N ALA A 628 -3.56 -26.09 7.49
CA ALA A 628 -4.23 -24.80 7.72
C ALA A 628 -5.68 -24.77 7.22
N ILE A 629 -6.03 -25.61 6.24
CA ILE A 629 -7.37 -25.62 5.59
C ILE A 629 -8.10 -26.94 5.72
N PHE A 630 -7.50 -27.93 6.39
CA PHE A 630 -7.96 -29.32 6.38
C PHE A 630 -9.44 -29.49 6.79
N GLN A 631 -9.94 -28.73 7.77
CA GLN A 631 -11.30 -28.86 8.31
C GLN A 631 -12.38 -28.74 7.26
N ILE A 632 -12.16 -27.99 6.18
CA ILE A 632 -13.16 -27.79 5.13
C ILE A 632 -13.50 -29.10 4.38
N PHE A 633 -12.55 -30.04 4.34
CA PHE A 633 -12.73 -31.33 3.67
C PHE A 633 -13.45 -32.38 4.51
N ASN A 634 -13.63 -32.15 5.82
CA ASN A 634 -14.35 -33.06 6.70
C ASN A 634 -15.87 -33.01 6.51
N GLU A 635 -16.37 -31.90 5.98
CA GLU A 635 -17.80 -31.67 5.78
C GLU A 635 -18.28 -32.09 4.41
N ASP A 636 -19.51 -32.58 4.34
CA ASP A 636 -20.17 -32.90 3.08
C ASP A 636 -21.11 -31.78 2.66
N PHE A 637 -20.65 -30.92 1.78
CA PHE A 637 -21.45 -29.82 1.23
C PHE A 637 -22.22 -30.21 -0.04
N GLN A 638 -22.00 -31.39 -0.64
CA GLN A 638 -22.54 -31.76 -1.96
C GLN A 638 -24.06 -31.62 -2.05
N ASN A 639 -24.75 -32.04 -0.98
CA ASN A 639 -26.20 -31.99 -0.93
C ASN A 639 -26.79 -30.60 -0.63
N LYS A 640 -25.93 -29.64 -0.27
CA LYS A 640 -26.31 -28.27 0.12
C LYS A 640 -26.05 -27.23 -0.95
N ILE A 641 -25.53 -27.65 -2.12
CA ILE A 641 -25.15 -26.77 -3.21
C ILE A 641 -26.32 -26.61 -4.16
N PRO A 642 -26.78 -25.38 -4.41
CA PRO A 642 -27.78 -25.11 -5.41
C PRO A 642 -27.25 -25.38 -6.83
N GLN A 643 -28.14 -25.60 -7.77
CA GLN A 643 -27.77 -25.56 -9.19
C GLN A 643 -27.30 -24.18 -9.58
N GLU A 644 -26.37 -24.13 -10.55
CA GLU A 644 -25.85 -22.86 -11.12
C GLU A 644 -26.97 -22.25 -12.01
N LEU A 645 -27.64 -21.26 -11.45
CA LEU A 645 -28.70 -20.47 -12.12
C LEU A 645 -28.28 -19.01 -12.32
N GLY A 646 -26.98 -18.74 -12.33
CA GLY A 646 -26.43 -17.38 -12.47
C GLY A 646 -26.46 -16.54 -11.19
N GLN A 647 -26.54 -17.19 -10.01
CA GLN A 647 -26.49 -16.48 -8.72
C GLN A 647 -25.20 -15.70 -8.57
N LYS A 648 -25.32 -14.40 -8.28
CA LYS A 648 -24.15 -13.53 -8.08
C LYS A 648 -23.58 -13.61 -6.66
N ASP A 649 -24.42 -13.93 -5.67
CA ASP A 649 -24.09 -13.96 -4.24
C ASP A 649 -25.07 -14.85 -3.45
N GLY A 650 -24.78 -15.07 -2.16
CA GLY A 650 -25.71 -15.69 -1.20
C GLY A 650 -25.79 -17.21 -1.24
N THR A 651 -24.83 -17.89 -1.88
CA THR A 651 -24.75 -19.35 -1.84
C THR A 651 -23.67 -19.83 -0.87
N ILE A 652 -23.70 -21.11 -0.52
CA ILE A 652 -22.66 -21.76 0.29
C ILE A 652 -21.26 -21.56 -0.34
N MET A 653 -21.17 -21.60 -1.68
CA MET A 653 -19.90 -21.43 -2.39
C MET A 653 -19.32 -20.02 -2.18
N HIS A 654 -20.17 -19.00 -2.27
CA HIS A 654 -19.74 -17.62 -1.94
C HIS A 654 -19.35 -17.48 -0.46
N GLY A 655 -19.98 -18.23 0.42
CA GLY A 655 -19.58 -18.33 1.83
C GLY A 655 -18.20 -18.96 1.99
N ILE A 656 -17.92 -20.09 1.32
CA ILE A 656 -16.62 -20.77 1.37
C ILE A 656 -15.49 -19.89 0.84
N GLU A 657 -15.68 -19.23 -0.30
CA GLU A 657 -14.72 -18.28 -0.86
C GLU A 657 -14.31 -17.21 0.16
N ARG A 658 -15.23 -16.82 1.05
CA ARG A 658 -15.05 -15.73 2.02
C ARG A 658 -14.56 -16.17 3.40
N ILE A 659 -14.60 -17.48 3.74
CA ILE A 659 -14.21 -17.94 5.08
C ILE A 659 -12.79 -18.46 5.18
N TRP A 660 -12.03 -18.56 4.09
CA TRP A 660 -10.69 -19.14 4.12
C TRP A 660 -9.83 -18.56 5.22
N LEU A 661 -9.75 -17.23 5.35
CA LEU A 661 -8.91 -16.57 6.33
C LEU A 661 -9.38 -16.83 7.78
N TYR A 662 -10.69 -17.05 7.99
CA TYR A 662 -11.23 -17.46 9.29
C TYR A 662 -10.82 -18.90 9.64
N ILE A 663 -10.91 -19.83 8.67
CA ILE A 663 -10.46 -21.22 8.86
C ILE A 663 -9.00 -21.26 9.27
N ILE A 664 -8.15 -20.57 8.54
CA ILE A 664 -6.71 -20.51 8.77
C ILE A 664 -6.39 -20.00 10.16
N LYS A 665 -7.00 -18.89 10.57
CA LYS A 665 -6.80 -18.30 11.90
C LYS A 665 -7.28 -19.21 13.03
N LEU A 666 -8.46 -19.83 12.85
CA LEU A 666 -9.00 -20.77 13.83
C LEU A 666 -8.14 -22.03 14.00
N ASN A 667 -7.36 -22.39 12.97
CA ASN A 667 -6.36 -23.45 13.02
C ASN A 667 -5.00 -23.00 13.54
N GLY A 668 -4.86 -21.74 13.99
CA GLY A 668 -3.61 -21.21 14.56
C GLY A 668 -2.54 -20.83 13.54
N TYR A 669 -2.95 -20.63 12.28
CA TYR A 669 -2.07 -20.19 11.20
C TYR A 669 -2.31 -18.73 10.83
N TYR A 670 -1.32 -18.13 10.13
CA TYR A 670 -1.40 -16.82 9.48
C TYR A 670 -1.56 -16.99 7.98
N TYR A 671 -1.91 -15.89 7.31
CA TYR A 671 -1.89 -15.80 5.86
C TYR A 671 -0.98 -14.67 5.40
N LYS A 672 -0.52 -14.73 4.16
CA LYS A 672 0.24 -13.67 3.52
C LYS A 672 -0.40 -13.30 2.18
N LYS A 673 -0.56 -12.00 1.97
CA LYS A 673 -0.83 -11.44 0.64
C LYS A 673 0.49 -11.26 -0.08
N ILE A 674 0.52 -11.63 -1.36
CA ILE A 674 1.69 -11.47 -2.21
C ILE A 674 1.40 -10.51 -3.35
N PHE A 675 2.43 -9.79 -3.73
CA PHE A 675 2.42 -8.87 -4.85
C PHE A 675 3.76 -8.97 -5.57
N LYS A 676 3.85 -9.91 -6.52
CA LYS A 676 5.08 -10.25 -7.25
C LYS A 676 5.04 -9.76 -8.70
N HIS A 677 3.84 -9.47 -9.17
CA HIS A 677 3.60 -9.06 -10.55
C HIS A 677 2.34 -8.18 -10.61
N PHE A 678 2.38 -7.14 -11.47
CA PHE A 678 1.27 -6.21 -11.68
C PHE A 678 0.19 -6.76 -12.61
#